data_807fb24ba6d5b8b52b3c146546c055f8
#
_entry.id   807fb24ba6d5b8b52b3c146546c055f8
#
_cell.length_a   1.000
_cell.length_b   1.000
_cell.length_c   1.000
_cell.angle_alpha   90.00
_cell.angle_beta   90.00
_cell.angle_gamma   90.00
#
_symmetry.space_group_name_H-M   'P 1'
#
loop_
_entity.id
_entity.type
_entity.pdbx_description
1 polymer ?
#
loop_
_entity_poly.entity_id
_entity_poly.type
_entity_poly.pdbx_seq_one_letter_code
_entity_poly.pdbx_strand_id
1 'polypeptide(L)'
;MIKFKYFSKKSMILILCLVILCSIQACTACTAVYVGPDASDDGSVIVARSNDYPAVWANHIEVTPAVENQPGRVMPVSEYGSVKTEIPANTYQYTSTPYMDSTVAATGYSHDAAAATNEKGVAMTMSVTAYPNSAALRADPLISGGICEDAAVDLVICQSGTAREGVNVLCGIIDRYGSSESNIAFIVDQNEAWYIEMYTGHQYAAVKLPRNKVAVFGNEFSLEYLSDYEDHIISKGLFSLAEQRGFAVHGKNNEINLFHTYSGNQKTTDYSHRRTWIGHHILAPSKFSAEYNHNTMYPLCFTPDKKVSLQDVSQLMRNRFEGTKYSPDETGNTDIRVIGTDTALSAHIIQVFSNLPAEMSCVSWVSSGPQVYGVFVPVSNDCIYVGGAYGANQPASQKNVFDINYPYYLFKDICSRCLGPSNYKTYGEPVKDFWYKSESNMFISMSRVLSAAAKMTDKNSRANYITSYCNDMMGKAFETGKEIRQIIQNGVPPRNLNLDASKFSVVPAVPGDHSTEIIIKTTDLVKVYRNGTQFYATIMDGEGKYVPRGAVVTFNVGGVLYNRVVGENGLVKININLNPRNYNIMTYYGGASAMNAIDVLPTLISRNLVKHYMNDSQFFIKLVDGQENPSAGKVISMNINGVFYDRTTNQDGIAKLNIRLIPGKYILTATDPNTGLMMSYIITVLPILTASDMKMTYLDGSQFKVKVVDGQGNPKDNVSVRFNINGVFYNRTTDASGVARLNINLMPGEYIITSEYETARVSNIITIMAKD
;
A
#
# COMPACT_ATOMS: atom_id res chain seq x y z
N MET A 1 -1.65 49.87 29.24
CA MET A 1 -2.40 49.94 27.98
C MET A 1 -1.43 49.61 26.86
N ILE A 2 -1.34 48.33 26.45
CA ILE A 2 -0.41 47.83 25.43
C ILE A 2 -1.19 47.81 24.11
N LYS A 3 -0.73 48.58 23.13
CA LYS A 3 -1.32 48.67 21.80
C LYS A 3 -0.98 47.42 20.98
N PHE A 4 -1.97 46.59 20.71
CA PHE A 4 -1.86 45.53 19.68
C PHE A 4 -1.76 46.18 18.31
N LYS A 5 -0.64 45.92 17.61
CA LYS A 5 -0.50 46.22 16.17
C LYS A 5 -1.33 45.22 15.34
N TYR A 6 -2.22 45.75 14.51
CA TYR A 6 -2.99 44.99 13.53
C TYR A 6 -2.04 44.26 12.55
N PHE A 7 -2.04 42.97 12.57
CA PHE A 7 -1.48 42.17 11.47
C PHE A 7 -2.43 42.21 10.28
N SER A 8 -1.88 42.44 9.10
CA SER A 8 -2.68 42.54 7.86
C SER A 8 -3.29 41.16 7.51
N LYS A 9 -4.48 41.13 6.91
CA LYS A 9 -5.12 39.90 6.43
C LYS A 9 -4.20 39.02 5.56
N LYS A 10 -3.25 39.64 4.81
CA LYS A 10 -2.24 38.94 4.00
C LYS A 10 -1.21 38.20 4.86
N SER A 11 -0.80 38.76 5.99
CA SER A 11 0.14 38.10 6.92
C SER A 11 -0.53 36.93 7.64
N MET A 12 -1.83 37.02 7.92
CA MET A 12 -2.60 35.92 8.53
C MET A 12 -2.84 34.77 7.56
N ILE A 13 -3.05 35.06 6.27
CA ILE A 13 -3.16 34.04 5.21
C ILE A 13 -1.81 33.38 4.95
N LEU A 14 -0.70 34.12 4.96
CA LEU A 14 0.64 33.56 4.78
C LEU A 14 1.05 32.66 5.96
N ILE A 15 0.70 33.04 7.21
CA ILE A 15 0.89 32.22 8.40
C ILE A 15 -0.02 31.00 8.38
N LEU A 16 -1.26 31.12 7.90
CA LEU A 16 -2.19 30.00 7.75
C LEU A 16 -1.72 29.04 6.64
N CYS A 17 -1.20 29.55 5.52
CA CYS A 17 -0.59 28.72 4.46
C CYS A 17 0.74 28.07 4.90
N LEU A 18 1.57 28.75 5.68
CA LEU A 18 2.77 28.16 6.29
C LEU A 18 2.42 27.10 7.36
N VAL A 19 1.39 27.32 8.16
CA VAL A 19 0.90 26.34 9.12
C VAL A 19 0.24 25.14 8.42
N ILE A 20 -0.46 25.35 7.29
CA ILE A 20 -1.03 24.27 6.47
C ILE A 20 0.06 23.51 5.70
N LEU A 21 1.13 24.18 5.26
CA LEU A 21 2.29 23.52 4.64
C LEU A 21 3.19 22.79 5.66
N CYS A 22 3.18 23.19 6.96
CA CYS A 22 3.84 22.47 8.03
C CYS A 22 2.98 21.37 8.68
N SER A 23 1.69 21.25 8.34
CA SER A 23 0.78 20.27 8.92
C SER A 23 0.43 19.07 8.02
N ILE A 24 1.10 18.91 6.88
CA ILE A 24 1.00 17.70 6.04
C ILE A 24 2.40 17.04 5.94
N GLN A 25 3.06 16.85 7.05
CA GLN A 25 3.85 15.66 7.27
C GLN A 25 2.95 14.72 8.08
N ALA A 26 2.15 13.93 7.40
CA ALA A 26 1.65 12.69 7.97
C ALA A 26 2.91 11.90 8.32
N CYS A 27 3.31 11.94 9.61
CA CYS A 27 4.44 11.19 10.11
C CYS A 27 4.07 9.70 10.02
N THR A 28 4.31 9.09 8.88
CA THR A 28 4.37 7.65 8.76
C THR A 28 5.57 7.20 9.58
N ALA A 29 5.34 6.42 10.61
CA ALA A 29 6.38 6.00 11.51
C ALA A 29 6.23 4.53 11.83
N CYS A 30 7.00 3.69 11.17
CA CYS A 30 7.00 2.25 11.34
C CYS A 30 8.11 1.80 12.29
N THR A 31 7.93 0.66 12.95
CA THR A 31 8.98 -0.04 13.70
C THR A 31 9.12 -1.43 13.10
N ALA A 32 10.35 -1.86 12.85
CA ALA A 32 10.63 -3.16 12.28
C ALA A 32 11.51 -4.01 13.20
N VAL A 33 11.32 -5.34 13.11
CA VAL A 33 12.03 -6.35 13.90
C VAL A 33 12.47 -7.47 12.97
N TYR A 34 13.68 -7.96 13.17
CA TYR A 34 14.20 -9.20 12.58
C TYR A 34 14.68 -10.13 13.70
N VAL A 35 14.39 -11.42 13.58
CA VAL A 35 14.97 -12.48 14.40
C VAL A 35 15.47 -13.57 13.47
N GLY A 36 16.78 -13.81 13.48
CA GLY A 36 17.39 -14.88 12.69
C GLY A 36 17.03 -16.26 13.23
N PRO A 37 17.03 -17.30 12.39
CA PRO A 37 16.58 -18.63 12.77
C PRO A 37 17.41 -19.27 13.88
N ASP A 38 18.68 -18.89 13.99
CA ASP A 38 19.55 -19.36 15.08
C ASP A 38 19.42 -18.51 16.35
N ALA A 39 18.67 -17.39 16.30
CA ALA A 39 18.32 -16.54 17.43
C ALA A 39 16.89 -16.75 17.92
N SER A 40 16.01 -17.31 17.10
CA SER A 40 14.63 -17.67 17.49
C SER A 40 14.59 -18.96 18.32
N ASP A 41 13.55 -19.15 19.10
CA ASP A 41 13.39 -20.33 19.98
C ASP A 41 12.92 -21.57 19.22
N ASP A 42 12.22 -21.41 18.10
CA ASP A 42 11.67 -22.49 17.27
C ASP A 42 12.43 -22.73 15.95
N GLY A 43 13.49 -21.95 15.69
CA GLY A 43 14.30 -22.06 14.48
C GLY A 43 13.69 -21.39 13.24
N SER A 44 12.56 -20.67 13.35
CA SER A 44 12.01 -19.88 12.27
C SER A 44 12.73 -18.55 12.10
N VAL A 45 12.73 -18.00 10.87
CA VAL A 45 13.01 -16.60 10.64
C VAL A 45 11.76 -15.79 11.00
N ILE A 46 11.94 -14.70 11.75
CA ILE A 46 10.83 -13.81 12.08
C ILE A 46 11.16 -12.41 11.59
N VAL A 47 10.25 -11.81 10.81
CA VAL A 47 10.26 -10.39 10.48
C VAL A 47 8.93 -9.76 10.90
N ALA A 48 8.97 -8.57 11.49
CA ALA A 48 7.78 -7.87 11.93
C ALA A 48 7.85 -6.39 11.60
N ARG A 49 6.69 -5.78 11.37
CA ARG A 49 6.59 -4.34 11.16
C ARG A 49 5.21 -3.82 11.60
N SER A 50 5.18 -2.60 12.16
CA SER A 50 3.95 -1.82 12.27
C SER A 50 3.82 -0.92 11.06
N ASN A 51 2.60 -0.81 10.51
CA ASN A 51 2.23 0.15 9.48
C ASN A 51 1.51 1.32 10.14
N ASP A 52 2.27 2.36 10.45
CA ASP A 52 1.78 3.50 11.24
C ASP A 52 1.33 4.62 10.30
N TYR A 53 0.15 4.47 9.72
CA TYR A 53 -0.41 5.37 8.71
C TYR A 53 -1.81 5.84 9.11
N PRO A 54 -2.17 7.13 8.94
CA PRO A 54 -3.52 7.60 9.18
C PRO A 54 -4.45 7.07 8.09
N ALA A 55 -5.08 5.94 8.36
CA ALA A 55 -5.92 5.24 7.40
C ALA A 55 -7.21 5.98 7.07
N VAL A 56 -7.55 5.95 5.80
CA VAL A 56 -8.83 6.40 5.25
C VAL A 56 -9.73 5.23 4.82
N TRP A 57 -9.16 4.02 4.71
CA TRP A 57 -9.83 2.73 4.52
C TRP A 57 -9.45 1.76 5.62
N ALA A 58 -10.30 0.77 5.86
CA ALA A 58 -9.93 -0.40 6.63
C ALA A 58 -8.99 -1.29 5.81
N ASN A 59 -7.86 -1.72 6.40
CA ASN A 59 -7.06 -2.78 5.80
C ASN A 59 -7.80 -4.12 5.84
N HIS A 60 -7.47 -5.01 4.94
CA HIS A 60 -7.99 -6.37 4.88
C HIS A 60 -6.86 -7.36 4.59
N ILE A 61 -7.17 -8.65 4.58
CA ILE A 61 -6.24 -9.70 4.19
C ILE A 61 -6.76 -10.32 2.90
N GLU A 62 -5.91 -10.41 1.88
CA GLU A 62 -6.28 -10.92 0.56
C GLU A 62 -5.38 -12.09 0.14
N VAL A 63 -5.96 -13.03 -0.58
CA VAL A 63 -5.22 -14.07 -1.32
C VAL A 63 -5.32 -13.75 -2.79
N THR A 64 -4.19 -13.38 -3.40
CA THR A 64 -4.07 -13.18 -4.84
C THR A 64 -3.63 -14.49 -5.48
N PRO A 65 -4.41 -15.04 -6.40
CA PRO A 65 -4.10 -16.35 -6.98
C PRO A 65 -2.92 -16.32 -7.96
N ALA A 66 -2.29 -17.48 -8.15
CA ALA A 66 -1.34 -17.68 -9.24
C ALA A 66 -2.00 -17.42 -10.60
N VAL A 67 -1.22 -16.88 -11.54
CA VAL A 67 -1.66 -16.70 -12.93
C VAL A 67 -0.66 -17.35 -13.87
N GLU A 68 -1.14 -18.09 -14.86
CA GLU A 68 -0.33 -18.83 -15.81
C GLU A 68 -0.62 -18.41 -17.26
N ASN A 69 0.44 -18.42 -18.07
CA ASN A 69 0.37 -18.26 -19.53
C ASN A 69 -0.32 -16.98 -20.03
N GLN A 70 -0.13 -15.85 -19.33
CA GLN A 70 -0.66 -14.55 -19.72
C GLN A 70 0.46 -13.54 -20.00
N PRO A 71 1.05 -13.52 -21.21
CA PRO A 71 2.12 -12.58 -21.56
C PRO A 71 1.62 -11.13 -21.67
N GLY A 72 2.53 -10.18 -21.51
CA GLY A 72 2.23 -8.74 -21.65
C GLY A 72 1.47 -8.12 -20.49
N ARG A 73 1.44 -8.79 -19.33
CA ARG A 73 0.86 -8.24 -18.12
C ARG A 73 1.74 -7.13 -17.57
N VAL A 74 1.09 -6.13 -16.96
CA VAL A 74 1.77 -4.99 -16.33
C VAL A 74 1.21 -4.74 -14.93
N MET A 75 2.07 -4.26 -14.03
CA MET A 75 1.69 -3.78 -12.69
C MET A 75 2.18 -2.35 -12.47
N PRO A 76 1.51 -1.57 -11.59
CA PRO A 76 1.96 -0.25 -11.21
C PRO A 76 3.35 -0.30 -10.55
N VAL A 77 4.18 0.71 -10.83
CA VAL A 77 5.46 0.94 -10.15
C VAL A 77 5.32 2.08 -9.13
N SER A 78 4.42 3.03 -9.39
CA SER A 78 4.20 4.22 -8.58
C SER A 78 2.78 4.25 -8.03
N GLU A 79 2.60 5.00 -6.95
CA GLU A 79 1.29 5.44 -6.48
C GLU A 79 0.44 5.93 -7.67
N TYR A 80 -0.82 5.80 -7.70
CA TYR A 80 -1.71 6.21 -8.82
C TYR A 80 -1.48 5.48 -10.17
N GLY A 81 -0.58 4.51 -10.27
CA GLY A 81 -0.39 3.67 -11.45
C GLY A 81 0.01 4.41 -12.73
N SER A 82 0.62 5.61 -12.61
CA SER A 82 1.05 6.41 -13.76
C SER A 82 2.20 5.75 -14.52
N VAL A 83 3.09 5.05 -13.81
CA VAL A 83 4.18 4.26 -14.38
C VAL A 83 3.88 2.79 -14.11
N LYS A 84 4.04 1.95 -15.15
CA LYS A 84 3.82 0.51 -15.08
C LYS A 84 5.03 -0.25 -15.63
N THR A 85 5.29 -1.42 -15.05
CA THR A 85 6.31 -2.35 -15.53
C THR A 85 5.68 -3.65 -15.99
N GLU A 86 6.29 -4.31 -16.95
CA GLU A 86 5.93 -5.67 -17.34
C GLU A 86 6.28 -6.65 -16.21
N ILE A 87 5.41 -7.64 -16.01
CA ILE A 87 5.61 -8.75 -15.09
C ILE A 87 5.58 -10.07 -15.87
N PRO A 88 6.13 -11.17 -15.33
CA PRO A 88 6.11 -12.47 -15.99
C PRO A 88 4.70 -12.94 -16.39
N ALA A 89 4.63 -13.74 -17.47
CA ALA A 89 3.40 -14.39 -17.89
C ALA A 89 2.82 -15.33 -16.82
N ASN A 90 3.69 -15.86 -15.96
CA ASN A 90 3.34 -16.68 -14.80
C ASN A 90 3.69 -15.91 -13.54
N THR A 91 2.74 -15.76 -12.62
CA THR A 91 2.94 -15.17 -11.30
C THR A 91 2.44 -16.12 -10.22
N TYR A 92 3.07 -16.06 -9.06
CA TYR A 92 2.77 -16.93 -7.93
C TYR A 92 1.52 -16.49 -7.16
N GLN A 93 0.84 -17.46 -6.52
CA GLN A 93 -0.15 -17.13 -5.50
C GLN A 93 0.55 -16.49 -4.30
N TYR A 94 -0.09 -15.46 -3.72
CA TYR A 94 0.40 -14.85 -2.50
C TYR A 94 -0.73 -14.35 -1.60
N THR A 95 -0.46 -14.26 -0.30
CA THR A 95 -1.31 -13.58 0.68
C THR A 95 -0.72 -12.21 0.97
N SER A 96 -1.55 -11.18 1.10
CA SER A 96 -1.11 -9.82 1.38
C SER A 96 -2.04 -9.09 2.35
N THR A 97 -1.59 -7.94 2.85
CA THR A 97 -2.35 -7.09 3.76
C THR A 97 -2.58 -5.69 3.15
N PRO A 98 -3.36 -5.60 2.06
CA PRO A 98 -3.62 -4.32 1.41
C PRO A 98 -4.56 -3.45 2.23
N TYR A 99 -4.52 -2.14 1.93
CA TYR A 99 -5.40 -1.20 2.60
C TYR A 99 -6.30 -0.41 1.63
N MET A 100 -6.05 -0.47 0.34
CA MET A 100 -6.91 0.17 -0.66
C MET A 100 -8.00 -0.78 -1.18
N ASP A 101 -9.14 -0.23 -1.53
CA ASP A 101 -10.16 -0.95 -2.29
C ASP A 101 -9.57 -1.43 -3.62
N SER A 102 -9.72 -2.71 -3.92
CA SER A 102 -9.29 -3.34 -5.18
C SER A 102 -9.85 -2.65 -6.44
N THR A 103 -10.98 -1.93 -6.33
CA THR A 103 -11.52 -1.08 -7.42
C THR A 103 -10.62 0.10 -7.72
N VAL A 104 -10.03 0.70 -6.69
CA VAL A 104 -9.07 1.80 -6.84
C VAL A 104 -7.79 1.28 -7.49
N ALA A 105 -7.29 0.14 -7.04
CA ALA A 105 -6.15 -0.54 -7.67
C ALA A 105 -6.42 -0.88 -9.15
N ALA A 106 -7.62 -1.37 -9.48
CA ALA A 106 -8.02 -1.67 -10.86
C ALA A 106 -8.06 -0.44 -11.78
N THR A 107 -8.24 0.76 -11.22
CA THR A 107 -8.18 2.02 -11.99
C THR A 107 -6.76 2.54 -12.24
N GLY A 108 -5.74 1.83 -11.76
CA GLY A 108 -4.33 2.14 -12.00
C GLY A 108 -3.56 2.60 -10.77
N TYR A 109 -4.21 2.64 -9.60
CA TYR A 109 -3.52 2.81 -8.32
C TYR A 109 -2.82 1.52 -7.92
N SER A 110 -1.79 1.63 -7.11
CA SER A 110 -1.17 0.48 -6.44
C SER A 110 -2.08 -0.06 -5.34
N HIS A 111 -1.80 -1.28 -4.91
CA HIS A 111 -2.62 -2.01 -3.95
C HIS A 111 -2.29 -1.68 -2.48
N ASP A 112 -1.12 -1.07 -2.24
CA ASP A 112 -0.58 -0.69 -0.93
C ASP A 112 -0.57 -1.85 0.09
N ALA A 113 0.04 -2.97 -0.32
CA ALA A 113 0.23 -4.09 0.57
C ALA A 113 1.41 -3.83 1.51
N ALA A 114 1.14 -3.80 2.82
CA ALA A 114 2.19 -3.59 3.83
C ALA A 114 3.13 -4.80 3.96
N ALA A 115 2.63 -6.01 3.69
CA ALA A 115 3.37 -7.26 3.71
C ALA A 115 2.70 -8.31 2.85
N ALA A 116 3.48 -9.27 2.36
CA ALA A 116 2.97 -10.41 1.61
C ALA A 116 3.86 -11.65 1.77
N THR A 117 3.27 -12.84 1.55
CA THR A 117 3.97 -14.13 1.50
C THR A 117 3.44 -14.95 0.33
N ASN A 118 4.32 -15.60 -0.44
CA ASN A 118 3.90 -16.35 -1.63
C ASN A 118 4.03 -17.87 -1.48
N GLU A 119 3.49 -18.62 -2.42
CA GLU A 119 3.52 -20.09 -2.47
C GLU A 119 4.94 -20.70 -2.61
N LYS A 120 5.96 -19.87 -2.88
CA LYS A 120 7.37 -20.29 -2.91
C LYS A 120 8.05 -20.13 -1.55
N GLY A 121 7.33 -19.67 -0.54
CA GLY A 121 7.88 -19.44 0.79
C GLY A 121 8.71 -18.16 0.89
N VAL A 122 8.52 -17.22 -0.04
CA VAL A 122 9.13 -15.88 0.03
C VAL A 122 8.19 -14.94 0.75
N ALA A 123 8.73 -14.14 1.67
CA ALA A 123 8.01 -13.11 2.39
C ALA A 123 8.67 -11.75 2.21
N MET A 124 7.88 -10.70 2.12
CA MET A 124 8.33 -9.33 2.05
C MET A 124 7.52 -8.44 2.98
N THR A 125 8.19 -7.49 3.63
CA THR A 125 7.56 -6.38 4.33
C THR A 125 8.29 -5.08 3.97
N MET A 126 7.53 -4.06 3.68
CA MET A 126 7.92 -2.69 3.38
C MET A 126 6.75 -1.79 3.81
N SER A 127 6.89 -0.60 4.37
CA SER A 127 8.03 0.28 4.34
C SER A 127 8.41 0.68 5.77
N VAL A 128 9.70 0.98 5.98
CA VAL A 128 10.12 1.80 7.11
C VAL A 128 10.77 3.05 6.52
N THR A 129 9.96 4.11 6.33
CA THR A 129 10.44 5.38 5.76
C THR A 129 11.61 5.93 6.56
N ALA A 130 12.71 6.24 5.91
CA ALA A 130 13.89 6.84 6.50
C ALA A 130 14.29 8.10 5.73
N TYR A 131 15.14 8.92 6.32
CA TYR A 131 15.43 10.24 5.76
C TYR A 131 16.91 10.38 5.39
N PRO A 132 17.24 10.49 4.11
CA PRO A 132 18.60 10.76 3.67
C PRO A 132 19.00 12.22 3.92
N ASN A 133 20.29 12.48 3.95
CA ASN A 133 20.79 13.85 4.07
C ASN A 133 20.63 14.64 2.75
N SER A 134 20.67 15.97 2.89
CA SER A 134 20.46 16.86 1.76
C SER A 134 21.55 16.81 0.69
N ALA A 135 22.78 16.35 1.03
CA ALA A 135 23.87 16.20 0.06
C ALA A 135 23.62 14.99 -0.85
N ALA A 136 23.21 13.86 -0.27
CA ALA A 136 22.79 12.68 -1.01
C ALA A 136 21.62 12.96 -1.95
N LEU A 137 20.55 13.63 -1.45
CA LEU A 137 19.40 14.00 -2.26
C LEU A 137 19.70 15.01 -3.38
N ARG A 138 20.66 15.90 -3.19
CA ARG A 138 21.12 16.79 -4.28
C ARG A 138 21.94 16.04 -5.34
N ALA A 139 22.66 14.99 -4.91
CA ALA A 139 23.48 14.19 -5.82
C ALA A 139 22.64 13.24 -6.68
N ASP A 140 21.59 12.63 -6.08
CA ASP A 140 20.66 11.70 -6.72
C ASP A 140 19.25 11.93 -6.15
N PRO A 141 18.46 12.86 -6.74
CA PRO A 141 17.12 13.18 -6.26
C PRO A 141 16.15 12.01 -6.38
N LEU A 142 15.15 11.97 -5.50
CA LEU A 142 14.02 11.05 -5.63
C LEU A 142 13.30 11.28 -6.97
N ILE A 143 12.82 10.20 -7.58
CA ILE A 143 12.25 10.19 -8.94
C ILE A 143 10.72 10.19 -8.83
N SER A 144 10.09 11.26 -9.31
CA SER A 144 8.62 11.31 -9.40
C SER A 144 8.10 10.19 -10.31
N GLY A 145 7.27 9.31 -9.76
CA GLY A 145 6.78 8.11 -10.46
C GLY A 145 7.72 6.91 -10.39
N GLY A 146 8.81 6.99 -9.63
CA GLY A 146 9.64 5.84 -9.27
C GLY A 146 8.91 4.87 -8.33
N ILE A 147 9.56 3.78 -7.97
CA ILE A 147 9.00 2.77 -7.06
C ILE A 147 8.68 3.40 -5.70
N CYS A 148 7.52 3.05 -5.14
CA CYS A 148 7.07 3.44 -3.82
C CYS A 148 6.56 2.25 -3.02
N GLU A 149 6.33 2.44 -1.72
CA GLU A 149 5.83 1.41 -0.81
C GLU A 149 4.52 0.81 -1.27
N ASP A 150 3.63 1.63 -1.84
CA ASP A 150 2.28 1.21 -2.27
C ASP A 150 2.29 0.07 -3.32
N ALA A 151 3.35 -0.05 -4.12
CA ALA A 151 3.44 -1.00 -5.22
C ALA A 151 4.50 -2.08 -5.02
N ALA A 152 5.52 -1.81 -4.20
CA ALA A 152 6.73 -2.63 -4.14
C ALA A 152 6.48 -4.06 -3.69
N VAL A 153 5.65 -4.27 -2.67
CA VAL A 153 5.42 -5.59 -2.08
C VAL A 153 4.73 -6.52 -3.08
N ASP A 154 3.62 -6.10 -3.68
CA ASP A 154 2.89 -6.91 -4.67
C ASP A 154 3.76 -7.19 -5.91
N LEU A 155 4.51 -6.18 -6.37
CA LEU A 155 5.34 -6.27 -7.56
C LEU A 155 6.50 -7.27 -7.40
N VAL A 156 7.09 -7.33 -6.21
CA VAL A 156 8.20 -8.23 -5.91
C VAL A 156 7.68 -9.63 -5.61
N ILE A 157 6.64 -9.76 -4.75
CA ILE A 157 6.25 -11.06 -4.22
C ILE A 157 5.58 -11.96 -5.24
N CYS A 158 4.86 -11.38 -6.21
CA CYS A 158 4.15 -12.15 -7.24
C CYS A 158 5.09 -12.90 -8.21
N GLN A 159 6.38 -12.56 -8.26
CA GLN A 159 7.32 -13.09 -9.24
C GLN A 159 8.63 -13.64 -8.66
N SER A 160 8.81 -13.62 -7.34
CA SER A 160 10.06 -14.03 -6.70
C SER A 160 9.95 -15.45 -6.14
N GLY A 161 10.77 -16.38 -6.63
CA GLY A 161 10.83 -17.76 -6.13
C GLY A 161 11.79 -17.93 -4.95
N THR A 162 12.67 -16.95 -4.69
CA THR A 162 13.60 -16.90 -3.55
C THR A 162 13.73 -15.46 -3.03
N ALA A 163 14.22 -15.31 -1.80
CA ALA A 163 14.48 -13.99 -1.24
C ALA A 163 15.48 -13.19 -2.10
N ARG A 164 16.53 -13.84 -2.58
CA ARG A 164 17.54 -13.23 -3.47
C ARG A 164 16.94 -12.75 -4.79
N GLU A 165 16.06 -13.53 -5.41
CA GLU A 165 15.33 -13.08 -6.59
C GLU A 165 14.49 -11.86 -6.30
N GLY A 166 13.81 -11.82 -5.14
CA GLY A 166 13.04 -10.66 -4.69
C GLY A 166 13.89 -9.41 -4.54
N VAL A 167 15.09 -9.52 -3.95
CA VAL A 167 16.05 -8.41 -3.88
C VAL A 167 16.44 -7.94 -5.28
N ASN A 168 16.77 -8.88 -6.18
CA ASN A 168 17.16 -8.54 -7.55
C ASN A 168 16.02 -7.86 -8.33
N VAL A 169 14.76 -8.30 -8.13
CA VAL A 169 13.57 -7.66 -8.73
C VAL A 169 13.43 -6.22 -8.23
N LEU A 170 13.47 -6.00 -6.92
CA LEU A 170 13.35 -4.66 -6.32
C LEU A 170 14.47 -3.75 -6.80
N CYS A 171 15.72 -4.19 -6.70
CA CYS A 171 16.89 -3.44 -7.15
C CYS A 171 16.86 -3.13 -8.66
N GLY A 172 16.44 -4.09 -9.47
CA GLY A 172 16.29 -3.89 -10.93
C GLY A 172 15.20 -2.88 -11.29
N ILE A 173 14.13 -2.78 -10.49
CA ILE A 173 13.10 -1.76 -10.64
C ILE A 173 13.66 -0.39 -10.25
N ILE A 174 14.40 -0.27 -9.14
CA ILE A 174 15.06 0.97 -8.72
C ILE A 174 16.08 1.42 -9.78
N ASP A 175 16.90 0.52 -10.31
CA ASP A 175 17.86 0.82 -11.38
C ASP A 175 17.18 1.36 -12.64
N ARG A 176 15.98 0.87 -12.95
CA ARG A 176 15.26 1.22 -14.20
C ARG A 176 14.36 2.46 -14.06
N TYR A 177 13.65 2.57 -12.95
CA TYR A 177 12.60 3.59 -12.78
C TYR A 177 12.92 4.60 -11.67
N GLY A 178 13.93 4.32 -10.86
CA GLY A 178 14.23 5.08 -9.66
C GLY A 178 13.25 4.81 -8.52
N SER A 179 13.53 5.42 -7.36
CA SER A 179 12.65 5.43 -6.20
C SER A 179 12.05 6.81 -5.97
N SER A 180 10.76 6.88 -5.67
CA SER A 180 10.06 8.13 -5.36
C SER A 180 10.17 8.52 -3.88
N GLU A 181 10.69 7.61 -3.04
CA GLU A 181 10.86 7.80 -1.61
C GLU A 181 12.05 7.01 -1.08
N SER A 182 12.52 7.35 0.11
CA SER A 182 13.60 6.64 0.79
C SER A 182 13.00 5.70 1.81
N ASN A 183 13.44 4.43 1.82
CA ASN A 183 12.71 3.40 2.53
C ASN A 183 13.60 2.23 2.94
N ILE A 184 13.06 1.37 3.82
CA ILE A 184 13.71 0.13 4.27
C ILE A 184 12.74 -1.03 4.09
N ALA A 185 13.26 -2.17 3.62
CA ALA A 185 12.47 -3.38 3.43
C ALA A 185 13.19 -4.62 3.96
N PHE A 186 12.42 -5.67 4.26
CA PHE A 186 12.90 -7.05 4.43
C PHE A 186 12.33 -7.93 3.32
N ILE A 187 13.18 -8.79 2.77
CA ILE A 187 12.78 -9.89 1.89
C ILE A 187 13.45 -11.16 2.44
N VAL A 188 12.64 -12.15 2.76
CA VAL A 188 13.11 -13.36 3.46
C VAL A 188 12.50 -14.62 2.86
N ASP A 189 13.23 -15.73 2.95
CA ASP A 189 12.75 -17.07 2.66
C ASP A 189 13.31 -18.09 3.70
N GLN A 190 13.16 -19.36 3.41
CA GLN A 190 13.62 -20.43 4.28
C GLN A 190 15.15 -20.48 4.48
N ASN A 191 15.93 -19.86 3.59
CA ASN A 191 17.39 -19.96 3.52
C ASN A 191 18.09 -18.65 3.87
N GLU A 192 17.53 -17.51 3.46
CA GLU A 192 18.16 -16.21 3.58
C GLU A 192 17.17 -15.13 4.04
N ALA A 193 17.68 -14.14 4.76
CA ALA A 193 16.97 -12.93 5.10
C ALA A 193 17.79 -11.73 4.61
N TRP A 194 17.15 -10.85 3.88
CA TRP A 194 17.74 -9.65 3.32
C TRP A 194 17.13 -8.40 3.92
N TYR A 195 17.99 -7.44 4.23
CA TYR A 195 17.66 -6.09 4.67
C TYR A 195 18.11 -5.11 3.59
N ILE A 196 17.25 -4.21 3.18
CA ILE A 196 17.51 -3.29 2.07
C ILE A 196 17.23 -1.87 2.54
N GLU A 197 18.23 -0.98 2.39
CA GLU A 197 18.07 0.47 2.53
C GLU A 197 18.08 1.13 1.16
N MET A 198 17.01 1.84 0.83
CA MET A 198 16.85 2.67 -0.36
C MET A 198 17.07 4.12 0.04
N TYR A 199 18.23 4.68 -0.32
CA TYR A 199 18.67 5.99 0.17
C TYR A 199 18.10 7.15 -0.64
N THR A 200 18.20 7.07 -1.96
CA THR A 200 17.89 8.16 -2.88
C THR A 200 17.22 7.62 -4.14
N GLY A 201 17.11 8.42 -5.20
CA GLY A 201 16.46 8.00 -6.44
C GLY A 201 16.97 6.66 -7.01
N HIS A 202 18.27 6.40 -6.94
CA HIS A 202 18.86 5.18 -7.50
C HIS A 202 19.91 4.51 -6.56
N GLN A 203 20.16 5.11 -5.37
CA GLN A 203 21.17 4.53 -4.48
C GLN A 203 20.51 3.65 -3.41
N TYR A 204 20.98 2.43 -3.32
CA TYR A 204 20.52 1.42 -2.36
C TYR A 204 21.65 0.50 -1.93
N ALA A 205 21.48 -0.12 -0.77
CA ALA A 205 22.28 -1.24 -0.30
C ALA A 205 21.38 -2.31 0.29
N ALA A 206 21.56 -3.54 -0.15
CA ALA A 206 20.92 -4.73 0.40
C ALA A 206 21.99 -5.61 1.04
N VAL A 207 21.77 -6.13 2.24
CA VAL A 207 22.68 -7.03 2.95
C VAL A 207 21.96 -8.29 3.41
N LYS A 208 22.65 -9.43 3.32
CA LYS A 208 22.19 -10.70 3.88
C LYS A 208 22.39 -10.67 5.41
N LEU A 209 21.29 -10.81 6.15
CA LEU A 209 21.31 -10.72 7.60
C LEU A 209 21.89 -11.99 8.25
N PRO A 210 22.66 -11.85 9.35
CA PRO A 210 23.19 -12.99 10.07
C PRO A 210 22.12 -13.83 10.77
N ARG A 211 22.19 -15.15 10.64
CA ARG A 211 21.23 -16.10 11.17
C ARG A 211 21.09 -16.09 12.70
N ASN A 212 22.14 -15.71 13.42
CA ASN A 212 22.20 -15.76 14.90
C ASN A 212 22.02 -14.38 15.55
N LYS A 213 21.49 -13.40 14.81
CA LYS A 213 21.29 -12.02 15.27
C LYS A 213 19.81 -11.65 15.25
N VAL A 214 19.54 -10.51 15.91
CA VAL A 214 18.28 -9.80 15.84
C VAL A 214 18.52 -8.36 15.42
N ALA A 215 17.47 -7.69 14.89
CA ALA A 215 17.47 -6.27 14.64
C ALA A 215 16.15 -5.65 15.13
N VAL A 216 16.20 -4.42 15.65
CA VAL A 216 15.03 -3.60 15.97
C VAL A 216 15.38 -2.16 15.65
N PHE A 217 14.56 -1.51 14.83
CA PHE A 217 14.80 -0.11 14.47
C PHE A 217 13.50 0.63 14.16
N GLY A 218 13.54 1.96 14.32
CA GLY A 218 12.49 2.87 13.89
C GLY A 218 12.75 3.42 12.49
N ASN A 219 12.27 4.62 12.20
CA ASN A 219 12.42 5.30 10.89
C ASN A 219 13.81 5.93 10.76
N GLU A 220 14.84 5.12 10.73
CA GLU A 220 16.23 5.55 10.59
C GLU A 220 17.06 4.51 9.83
N PHE A 221 17.95 4.94 8.96
CA PHE A 221 18.96 4.06 8.38
C PHE A 221 19.89 3.56 9.50
N SER A 222 20.33 2.32 9.38
CA SER A 222 21.12 1.66 10.43
C SER A 222 22.32 0.89 9.87
N LEU A 223 22.46 0.78 8.55
CA LEU A 223 23.56 0.07 7.91
C LEU A 223 24.83 0.93 7.91
N GLU A 224 25.88 0.47 8.60
CA GLU A 224 27.15 1.17 8.66
C GLU A 224 28.13 0.67 7.59
N TYR A 225 28.55 -0.60 7.65
CA TYR A 225 29.60 -1.15 6.80
C TYR A 225 29.15 -2.43 6.11
N LEU A 226 29.39 -2.55 4.81
CA LEU A 226 29.08 -3.77 4.07
C LEU A 226 29.97 -4.94 4.48
N SER A 227 31.21 -4.66 4.91
CA SER A 227 32.17 -5.67 5.40
C SER A 227 31.71 -6.42 6.66
N ASP A 228 30.70 -5.92 7.37
CA ASP A 228 30.11 -6.58 8.53
C ASP A 228 29.13 -7.70 8.14
N TYR A 229 28.86 -7.89 6.84
CA TYR A 229 27.89 -8.86 6.31
C TYR A 229 28.54 -9.80 5.30
N GLU A 230 28.07 -11.05 5.29
CA GLU A 230 28.60 -12.12 4.43
C GLU A 230 28.38 -11.82 2.94
N ASP A 231 27.23 -11.18 2.60
CA ASP A 231 26.83 -10.95 1.23
C ASP A 231 26.02 -9.65 1.10
N HIS A 232 26.15 -8.98 -0.04
CA HIS A 232 25.46 -7.72 -0.30
C HIS A 232 25.21 -7.49 -1.79
N ILE A 233 24.18 -6.70 -2.09
CA ILE A 233 23.84 -6.19 -3.43
C ILE A 233 23.69 -4.68 -3.32
N ILE A 234 24.40 -3.92 -4.15
CA ILE A 234 24.42 -2.45 -4.09
C ILE A 234 24.18 -1.82 -5.46
N SER A 235 23.68 -0.59 -5.46
CA SER A 235 23.64 0.21 -6.68
C SER A 235 25.03 0.55 -7.19
N LYS A 236 25.16 0.67 -8.51
CA LYS A 236 26.45 0.93 -9.17
C LYS A 236 27.11 2.24 -8.71
N GLY A 237 26.28 3.22 -8.32
CA GLY A 237 26.72 4.55 -7.90
C GLY A 237 26.98 4.73 -6.41
N LEU A 238 26.65 3.76 -5.57
CA LEU A 238 26.59 3.92 -4.11
C LEU A 238 27.82 4.61 -3.51
N PHE A 239 29.00 4.15 -3.84
CA PHE A 239 30.27 4.73 -3.34
C PHE A 239 30.78 5.85 -4.25
N SER A 240 30.80 5.60 -5.56
CA SER A 240 31.42 6.53 -6.50
C SER A 240 30.72 7.90 -6.55
N LEU A 241 29.41 7.93 -6.41
CA LEU A 241 28.64 9.18 -6.35
C LEU A 241 28.98 9.98 -5.08
N ALA A 242 29.04 9.31 -3.93
CA ALA A 242 29.35 9.94 -2.64
C ALA A 242 30.76 10.58 -2.66
N GLU A 243 31.73 9.85 -3.21
CA GLU A 243 33.11 10.33 -3.40
C GLU A 243 33.18 11.54 -4.35
N GLN A 244 32.62 11.40 -5.55
CA GLN A 244 32.67 12.44 -6.57
C GLN A 244 31.94 13.73 -6.14
N ARG A 245 30.92 13.62 -5.31
CA ARG A 245 30.14 14.76 -4.81
C ARG A 245 30.62 15.25 -3.44
N GLY A 246 31.64 14.62 -2.85
CA GLY A 246 32.34 15.06 -1.65
C GLY A 246 31.49 14.92 -0.36
N PHE A 247 30.57 13.96 -0.31
CA PHE A 247 29.81 13.69 0.91
C PHE A 247 30.07 12.29 1.51
N ALA A 248 31.00 11.53 0.95
CA ALA A 248 31.43 10.27 1.51
C ALA A 248 32.06 10.47 2.90
N VAL A 249 31.68 9.64 3.86
CA VAL A 249 32.23 9.60 5.20
C VAL A 249 32.92 8.27 5.40
N HIS A 250 34.26 8.33 5.60
CA HIS A 250 35.07 7.14 5.86
C HIS A 250 35.16 6.85 7.36
N GLY A 251 35.19 5.58 7.69
CA GLY A 251 35.30 5.11 9.07
C GLY A 251 36.30 3.94 9.21
N LYS A 252 35.82 2.81 9.72
CA LYS A 252 36.60 1.59 9.97
C LYS A 252 37.39 1.17 8.72
N ASN A 253 38.71 1.01 8.85
CA ASN A 253 39.63 0.58 7.76
C ASN A 253 39.51 1.42 6.48
N ASN A 254 39.17 2.68 6.59
CA ASN A 254 38.90 3.59 5.46
C ASN A 254 37.76 3.17 4.55
N GLU A 255 36.88 2.28 5.03
CA GLU A 255 35.60 1.94 4.36
C GLU A 255 34.61 3.07 4.49
N ILE A 256 33.75 3.28 3.49
CA ILE A 256 32.67 4.25 3.56
C ILE A 256 31.63 3.75 4.57
N ASN A 257 31.35 4.57 5.59
CA ASN A 257 30.25 4.35 6.52
C ASN A 257 28.96 4.82 5.87
N LEU A 258 28.06 3.91 5.50
CA LEU A 258 26.84 4.20 4.78
C LEU A 258 25.89 5.05 5.61
N PHE A 259 25.74 4.73 6.91
CA PHE A 259 24.91 5.51 7.83
C PHE A 259 25.35 6.99 7.86
N HIS A 260 26.62 7.29 8.09
CA HIS A 260 27.11 8.66 8.15
C HIS A 260 27.13 9.35 6.77
N THR A 261 27.27 8.57 5.68
CA THR A 261 27.28 9.09 4.30
C THR A 261 25.88 9.47 3.82
N TYR A 262 24.88 8.63 4.08
CA TYR A 262 23.55 8.79 3.50
C TYR A 262 22.49 9.31 4.48
N SER A 263 22.60 9.01 5.78
CA SER A 263 21.57 9.35 6.76
C SER A 263 21.40 10.85 6.92
N GLY A 264 20.17 11.28 7.09
CA GLY A 264 19.81 12.67 7.37
C GLY A 264 20.20 13.12 8.76
N ASN A 265 20.00 14.41 9.06
CA ASN A 265 20.35 14.96 10.36
C ASN A 265 19.51 14.31 11.46
N GLN A 266 20.17 13.66 12.37
CA GLN A 266 19.66 12.85 13.48
C GLN A 266 18.77 13.59 14.49
N LYS A 267 18.53 14.88 14.35
CA LYS A 267 17.70 15.65 15.29
C LYS A 267 16.21 15.30 15.28
N THR A 268 15.77 14.56 14.29
CA THR A 268 14.44 13.92 14.29
C THR A 268 14.41 12.63 15.10
N THR A 269 15.52 12.25 15.68
CA THR A 269 15.88 10.92 16.13
C THR A 269 15.23 10.49 17.42
N ASP A 270 14.93 11.38 18.37
CA ASP A 270 14.21 10.93 19.58
C ASP A 270 12.91 10.22 19.23
N TYR A 271 12.29 10.62 18.14
CA TYR A 271 11.09 10.01 17.60
C TYR A 271 11.33 8.55 17.11
N SER A 272 12.42 8.29 16.40
CA SER A 272 12.80 6.96 15.91
C SER A 272 13.70 6.23 16.91
N HIS A 273 14.70 6.90 17.39
CA HIS A 273 15.79 6.36 18.17
C HIS A 273 15.40 5.75 19.52
N ARG A 274 14.35 6.29 20.19
CA ARG A 274 13.81 5.66 21.41
C ARG A 274 13.20 4.30 21.14
N ARG A 275 12.62 4.07 19.95
CA ARG A 275 12.07 2.77 19.57
C ARG A 275 13.18 1.76 19.29
N THR A 276 14.26 2.20 18.65
CA THR A 276 15.48 1.42 18.49
C THR A 276 16.09 1.06 19.84
N TRP A 277 16.27 2.05 20.72
CA TRP A 277 16.79 1.84 22.07
C TRP A 277 16.01 0.79 22.87
N ILE A 278 14.69 0.96 22.98
CA ILE A 278 13.89 0.07 23.83
C ILE A 278 13.89 -1.37 23.28
N GLY A 279 13.89 -1.53 21.95
CA GLY A 279 14.00 -2.84 21.33
C GLY A 279 15.32 -3.53 21.65
N HIS A 280 16.43 -2.80 21.57
CA HIS A 280 17.75 -3.29 21.95
C HIS A 280 17.82 -3.66 23.42
N HIS A 281 17.31 -2.79 24.30
CA HIS A 281 17.28 -3.05 25.73
C HIS A 281 16.44 -4.27 26.09
N ILE A 282 15.26 -4.44 25.51
CA ILE A 282 14.36 -5.59 25.80
C ILE A 282 15.00 -6.91 25.37
N LEU A 283 15.65 -6.96 24.20
CA LEU A 283 16.20 -8.19 23.66
C LEU A 283 17.62 -8.52 24.16
N ALA A 284 18.38 -7.51 24.61
CA ALA A 284 19.72 -7.70 25.14
C ALA A 284 20.03 -6.70 26.29
N PRO A 285 19.31 -6.82 27.42
CA PRO A 285 19.48 -5.91 28.57
C PRO A 285 20.89 -5.94 29.18
N SER A 286 21.65 -7.04 28.99
CA SER A 286 23.06 -7.11 29.43
C SER A 286 24.01 -6.19 28.63
N LYS A 287 23.60 -5.77 27.44
CA LYS A 287 24.44 -5.01 26.49
C LYS A 287 23.97 -3.56 26.35
N PHE A 288 22.68 -3.34 26.45
CA PHE A 288 22.09 -2.03 26.19
C PHE A 288 21.40 -1.49 27.44
N SER A 289 21.74 -0.24 27.81
CA SER A 289 21.28 0.41 29.04
C SER A 289 19.75 0.55 29.09
N ALA A 290 19.18 0.43 30.29
CA ALA A 290 17.79 0.80 30.59
C ALA A 290 17.56 2.32 30.51
N GLU A 291 18.62 3.13 30.55
CA GLU A 291 18.54 4.58 30.40
C GLU A 291 18.78 4.97 28.94
N TYR A 292 17.82 5.66 28.36
CA TYR A 292 17.95 6.21 27.01
C TYR A 292 19.03 7.28 26.93
N ASN A 293 19.93 7.13 25.96
CA ASN A 293 20.91 8.15 25.61
C ASN A 293 20.80 8.46 24.11
N HIS A 294 20.46 9.69 23.81
CA HIS A 294 20.31 10.23 22.45
C HIS A 294 21.55 10.02 21.55
N ASN A 295 22.76 10.03 22.13
CA ASN A 295 24.02 9.92 21.39
C ASN A 295 24.52 8.48 21.22
N THR A 296 23.79 7.48 21.71
CA THR A 296 24.19 6.07 21.55
C THR A 296 23.95 5.62 20.13
N MET A 297 24.99 5.10 19.46
CA MET A 297 24.82 4.40 18.19
C MET A 297 24.38 2.96 18.48
N TYR A 298 23.25 2.56 17.92
CA TYR A 298 22.73 1.19 18.00
C TYR A 298 23.08 0.45 16.72
N PRO A 299 23.77 -0.71 16.79
CA PRO A 299 24.08 -1.49 15.59
C PRO A 299 22.79 -2.05 14.98
N LEU A 300 22.73 -2.16 13.64
CA LEU A 300 21.59 -2.79 12.96
C LEU A 300 21.33 -4.19 13.52
N CYS A 301 22.36 -5.02 13.64
CA CYS A 301 22.25 -6.39 14.12
C CYS A 301 23.03 -6.62 15.42
N PHE A 302 22.40 -7.30 16.37
CA PHE A 302 23.02 -7.66 17.64
C PHE A 302 22.61 -9.07 18.10
N THR A 303 23.40 -9.66 19.02
CA THR A 303 23.04 -10.96 19.61
C THR A 303 22.12 -10.74 20.81
N PRO A 304 20.93 -11.32 20.85
CA PRO A 304 20.04 -11.24 22.01
C PRO A 304 20.63 -12.02 23.20
N ASP A 305 20.19 -11.70 24.41
CA ASP A 305 20.64 -12.40 25.63
C ASP A 305 20.02 -13.79 25.78
N LYS A 306 18.87 -14.03 25.16
CA LYS A 306 18.18 -15.33 25.12
C LYS A 306 17.60 -15.57 23.73
N LYS A 307 17.20 -16.79 23.44
CA LYS A 307 16.37 -17.10 22.26
C LYS A 307 15.09 -16.27 22.32
N VAL A 308 14.68 -15.74 21.17
CA VAL A 308 13.52 -14.85 21.04
C VAL A 308 12.33 -15.65 20.50
N SER A 309 11.25 -15.67 21.25
CA SER A 309 10.00 -16.32 20.84
C SER A 309 9.12 -15.41 20.01
N LEU A 310 8.18 -16.00 19.27
CA LEU A 310 7.11 -15.25 18.58
C LEU A 310 6.32 -14.40 19.58
N GLN A 311 6.13 -14.89 20.81
CA GLN A 311 5.47 -14.17 21.88
C GLN A 311 6.28 -12.92 22.32
N ASP A 312 7.61 -13.04 22.43
CA ASP A 312 8.48 -11.89 22.73
C ASP A 312 8.33 -10.80 21.66
N VAL A 313 8.29 -11.19 20.37
CA VAL A 313 8.11 -10.26 19.25
C VAL A 313 6.73 -9.60 19.30
N SER A 314 5.66 -10.36 19.57
CA SER A 314 4.30 -9.80 19.66
C SER A 314 4.19 -8.77 20.78
N GLN A 315 4.85 -9.00 21.93
CA GLN A 315 4.89 -8.04 23.02
C GLN A 315 5.76 -6.81 22.69
N LEU A 316 6.90 -7.02 22.03
CA LEU A 316 7.75 -5.91 21.58
C LEU A 316 6.99 -4.98 20.62
N MET A 317 6.21 -5.53 19.69
CA MET A 317 5.38 -4.76 18.77
C MET A 317 4.28 -3.95 19.48
N ARG A 318 3.91 -4.29 20.71
CA ARG A 318 2.95 -3.57 21.56
C ARG A 318 3.59 -2.62 22.57
N ASN A 319 4.93 -2.59 22.64
CA ASN A 319 5.63 -1.85 23.67
C ASN A 319 5.33 -0.33 23.59
N ARG A 320 5.02 0.25 24.74
CA ARG A 320 4.75 1.69 24.93
C ARG A 320 5.67 2.29 25.98
N PHE A 321 6.91 1.80 26.05
CA PHE A 321 7.93 2.22 27.01
C PHE A 321 7.50 2.01 28.49
N GLU A 322 6.71 0.97 28.76
CA GLU A 322 6.23 0.62 30.08
C GLU A 322 7.37 0.57 31.11
N GLY A 323 7.16 1.12 32.29
CA GLY A 323 8.16 1.20 33.36
C GLY A 323 9.24 2.26 33.13
N THR A 324 9.14 3.11 32.13
CA THR A 324 10.07 4.23 31.88
C THR A 324 9.38 5.59 31.96
N LYS A 325 10.17 6.63 32.14
CA LYS A 325 9.67 8.02 32.08
C LYS A 325 9.09 8.45 30.72
N TYR A 326 9.18 7.59 29.71
CA TYR A 326 8.70 7.84 28.36
C TYR A 326 7.37 7.14 28.06
N SER A 327 6.80 6.39 29.01
CA SER A 327 5.52 5.72 28.81
C SER A 327 4.36 6.73 28.77
N PRO A 328 3.63 6.88 27.65
CA PRO A 328 2.48 7.77 27.58
C PRO A 328 1.31 7.28 28.44
N ASP A 329 1.20 5.98 28.66
CA ASP A 329 0.13 5.38 29.47
C ASP A 329 0.35 5.59 30.97
N GLU A 330 1.59 5.81 31.42
CA GLU A 330 1.93 6.10 32.82
C GLU A 330 2.06 7.61 33.10
N THR A 331 2.61 8.35 32.14
CA THR A 331 2.91 9.78 32.30
C THR A 331 1.81 10.69 31.75
N GLY A 332 0.96 10.21 30.87
CA GLY A 332 -0.02 11.00 30.10
C GLY A 332 0.60 11.85 28.99
N ASN A 333 1.89 11.73 28.72
CA ASN A 333 2.56 12.46 27.64
C ASN A 333 2.37 11.74 26.30
N THR A 334 1.43 12.19 25.49
CA THR A 334 1.09 11.62 24.18
C THR A 334 2.03 12.07 23.05
N ASP A 335 2.94 13.01 23.28
CA ASP A 335 3.87 13.49 22.25
C ASP A 335 5.04 12.51 22.00
N ILE A 336 5.15 11.48 22.85
CA ILE A 336 6.20 10.47 22.74
C ILE A 336 5.77 9.38 21.81
N ARG A 337 6.53 9.19 20.72
CA ARG A 337 6.31 8.11 19.76
C ARG A 337 6.79 6.78 20.30
N VAL A 338 5.88 5.84 20.41
CA VAL A 338 6.07 4.48 20.92
C VAL A 338 6.05 3.45 19.78
N ILE A 339 6.43 2.18 20.05
CA ILE A 339 6.31 1.08 19.10
C ILE A 339 4.83 0.74 18.89
N GLY A 340 4.11 0.45 19.97
CA GLY A 340 2.67 0.19 19.97
C GLY A 340 1.87 1.49 19.91
N THR A 341 1.76 2.08 18.72
CA THR A 341 1.04 3.34 18.54
C THR A 341 -0.47 3.13 18.35
N ASP A 342 -1.24 4.14 18.70
CA ASP A 342 -2.69 4.18 18.44
C ASP A 342 -3.06 4.62 17.02
N THR A 343 -2.07 5.05 16.24
CA THR A 343 -2.26 5.49 14.85
C THR A 343 -1.96 4.39 13.84
N ALA A 344 -1.57 3.18 14.26
CA ALA A 344 -1.29 2.09 13.34
C ALA A 344 -2.53 1.69 12.53
N LEU A 345 -2.35 1.57 11.23
CA LEU A 345 -3.30 0.97 10.30
C LEU A 345 -3.35 -0.54 10.51
N SER A 346 -2.18 -1.14 10.65
CA SER A 346 -2.00 -2.58 10.89
C SER A 346 -0.61 -2.85 11.47
N ALA A 347 -0.41 -4.06 11.96
CA ALA A 347 0.91 -4.61 12.23
C ALA A 347 0.92 -6.09 11.81
N HIS A 348 2.10 -6.58 11.46
CA HIS A 348 2.27 -7.99 11.10
C HIS A 348 3.57 -8.54 11.66
N ILE A 349 3.56 -9.85 11.89
CA ILE A 349 4.73 -10.66 12.23
C ILE A 349 4.72 -11.83 11.26
N ILE A 350 5.75 -11.98 10.45
CA ILE A 350 5.86 -13.08 9.50
C ILE A 350 6.88 -14.07 10.03
N GLN A 351 6.44 -15.32 10.18
CA GLN A 351 7.26 -16.46 10.55
C GLN A 351 7.55 -17.31 9.31
N VAL A 352 8.83 -17.66 9.06
CA VAL A 352 9.22 -18.52 7.95
C VAL A 352 9.95 -19.74 8.49
N PHE A 353 9.39 -20.93 8.26
CA PHE A 353 9.86 -22.20 8.76
C PHE A 353 10.71 -22.93 7.72
N SER A 354 11.97 -23.21 8.02
CA SER A 354 12.88 -23.91 7.10
C SER A 354 12.62 -25.43 6.98
N ASN A 355 11.85 -26.00 7.89
CA ASN A 355 11.56 -27.43 7.95
C ASN A 355 10.19 -27.83 7.37
N LEU A 356 9.47 -26.88 6.76
CA LEU A 356 8.18 -27.14 6.12
C LEU A 356 8.29 -27.02 4.59
N PRO A 357 7.38 -27.63 3.82
CA PRO A 357 7.24 -27.35 2.37
C PRO A 357 7.05 -25.86 2.11
N ALA A 358 7.66 -25.33 1.04
CA ALA A 358 7.68 -23.90 0.75
C ALA A 358 6.26 -23.28 0.70
N GLU A 359 5.30 -23.98 0.11
CA GLU A 359 3.92 -23.54 -0.04
C GLU A 359 3.15 -23.38 1.28
N MET A 360 3.67 -23.88 2.39
CA MET A 360 3.08 -23.73 3.74
C MET A 360 4.11 -23.27 4.79
N SER A 361 5.25 -22.78 4.34
CA SER A 361 6.36 -22.41 5.22
C SER A 361 6.20 -21.05 5.89
N CYS A 362 5.29 -20.20 5.40
CA CYS A 362 5.10 -18.87 5.94
C CYS A 362 3.77 -18.77 6.69
N VAL A 363 3.81 -18.14 7.86
CA VAL A 363 2.63 -17.69 8.61
C VAL A 363 2.77 -16.19 8.89
N SER A 364 1.86 -15.42 8.35
CA SER A 364 1.70 -14.01 8.71
C SER A 364 0.70 -13.90 9.85
N TRP A 365 1.12 -13.30 10.95
CA TRP A 365 0.30 -12.94 12.10
C TRP A 365 -0.08 -11.48 11.95
N VAL A 366 -1.35 -11.19 11.67
CA VAL A 366 -1.82 -9.87 11.28
C VAL A 366 -2.70 -9.28 12.36
N SER A 367 -2.37 -8.06 12.81
CA SER A 367 -3.25 -7.23 13.62
C SER A 367 -3.81 -6.12 12.74
N SER A 368 -5.11 -6.14 12.49
CA SER A 368 -5.81 -5.05 11.82
C SER A 368 -6.11 -3.93 12.80
N GLY A 369 -5.68 -2.70 12.48
CA GLY A 369 -5.73 -1.57 13.41
C GLY A 369 -4.56 -1.56 14.41
N PRO A 370 -4.64 -0.71 15.45
CA PRO A 370 -3.58 -0.58 16.43
C PRO A 370 -3.32 -1.87 17.20
N GLN A 371 -2.14 -2.46 17.01
CA GLN A 371 -1.76 -3.73 17.62
C GLN A 371 -1.64 -3.67 19.15
N VAL A 372 -1.52 -2.48 19.73
CA VAL A 372 -1.33 -2.31 21.17
C VAL A 372 -2.43 -2.97 22.01
N TYR A 373 -3.68 -2.89 21.55
CA TYR A 373 -4.84 -3.52 22.16
C TYR A 373 -5.61 -4.40 21.15
N GLY A 374 -5.01 -4.66 19.98
CA GLY A 374 -5.47 -5.58 18.96
C GLY A 374 -4.91 -6.99 19.17
N VAL A 375 -5.24 -7.89 18.27
CA VAL A 375 -4.84 -9.30 18.28
C VAL A 375 -4.17 -9.68 16.97
N PHE A 376 -3.08 -10.43 17.04
CA PHE A 376 -2.43 -11.04 15.89
C PHE A 376 -3.12 -12.35 15.54
N VAL A 377 -3.76 -12.41 14.36
CA VAL A 377 -4.43 -13.59 13.82
C VAL A 377 -3.61 -14.23 12.70
N PRO A 378 -3.64 -15.57 12.55
CA PRO A 378 -2.81 -16.26 11.57
C PRO A 378 -3.39 -16.22 10.15
N VAL A 379 -2.52 -16.09 9.16
CA VAL A 379 -2.78 -16.44 7.76
C VAL A 379 -1.53 -17.11 7.18
N SER A 380 -1.68 -18.32 6.65
CA SER A 380 -0.59 -19.06 6.00
C SER A 380 -0.52 -18.71 4.52
N ASN A 381 0.69 -18.83 3.92
CA ASN A 381 0.86 -18.73 2.47
C ASN A 381 0.17 -19.88 1.69
N ASP A 382 -0.27 -20.97 2.38
CA ASP A 382 -1.09 -22.05 1.81
C ASP A 382 -2.61 -21.74 1.91
N CYS A 383 -3.01 -20.59 2.48
CA CYS A 383 -4.42 -20.18 2.49
C CYS A 383 -4.91 -19.90 1.07
N ILE A 384 -6.09 -20.43 0.75
CA ILE A 384 -6.72 -20.26 -0.57
C ILE A 384 -7.77 -19.15 -0.58
N TYR A 385 -8.22 -18.70 0.58
CA TYR A 385 -9.05 -17.50 0.73
C TYR A 385 -9.02 -17.00 2.18
N VAL A 386 -9.38 -15.73 2.36
CA VAL A 386 -9.72 -15.16 3.66
C VAL A 386 -11.17 -14.69 3.62
N GLY A 387 -11.97 -15.19 4.55
CA GLY A 387 -13.41 -14.90 4.64
C GLY A 387 -13.75 -13.94 5.78
N GLY A 388 -15.06 -13.66 5.93
CA GLY A 388 -15.59 -12.86 7.02
C GLY A 388 -15.06 -11.42 7.03
N ALA A 389 -14.94 -10.85 8.23
CA ALA A 389 -14.58 -9.45 8.40
C ALA A 389 -13.14 -9.12 7.99
N TYR A 390 -12.19 -10.06 8.17
CA TYR A 390 -10.78 -9.83 7.83
C TYR A 390 -10.50 -9.83 6.33
N GLY A 391 -11.30 -10.57 5.53
CA GLY A 391 -11.23 -10.54 4.07
C GLY A 391 -12.15 -9.50 3.43
N ALA A 392 -12.91 -8.76 4.22
CA ALA A 392 -13.85 -7.76 3.73
C ALA A 392 -13.12 -6.49 3.29
N ASN A 393 -13.25 -6.16 2.01
CA ASN A 393 -12.69 -4.95 1.43
C ASN A 393 -13.67 -3.78 1.59
N GLN A 394 -13.26 -2.70 2.25
CA GLN A 394 -14.06 -1.49 2.39
C GLN A 394 -14.15 -0.75 1.05
N PRO A 395 -15.36 -0.52 0.49
CA PRO A 395 -15.49 0.16 -0.80
C PRO A 395 -14.97 1.60 -0.76
N ALA A 396 -14.40 2.08 -1.87
CA ALA A 396 -13.95 3.47 -2.01
C ALA A 396 -15.05 4.52 -1.73
N SER A 397 -16.33 4.17 -1.99
CA SER A 397 -17.49 5.00 -1.66
C SER A 397 -17.69 5.17 -0.15
N GLN A 398 -17.10 4.30 0.68
CA GLN A 398 -17.15 4.35 2.14
C GLN A 398 -15.83 4.86 2.75
N LYS A 399 -14.95 5.45 1.97
CA LYS A 399 -13.74 6.10 2.46
C LYS A 399 -14.08 7.07 3.61
N ASN A 400 -13.32 7.00 4.69
CA ASN A 400 -13.52 7.77 5.93
C ASN A 400 -14.82 7.43 6.71
N VAL A 401 -15.54 6.37 6.35
CA VAL A 401 -16.72 5.93 7.11
C VAL A 401 -16.28 4.96 8.20
N PHE A 402 -16.50 5.35 9.45
CA PHE A 402 -16.27 4.47 10.60
C PHE A 402 -17.31 3.35 10.64
N ASP A 403 -16.84 2.09 10.55
CA ASP A 403 -17.72 0.92 10.60
C ASP A 403 -17.04 -0.24 11.36
N ILE A 404 -17.56 -0.58 12.53
CA ILE A 404 -17.06 -1.66 13.40
C ILE A 404 -17.19 -3.07 12.79
N ASN A 405 -17.83 -3.22 11.66
CA ASN A 405 -17.85 -4.48 10.92
C ASN A 405 -16.52 -4.78 10.23
N TYR A 406 -15.61 -3.81 10.16
CA TYR A 406 -14.21 -4.00 9.75
C TYR A 406 -13.31 -4.08 10.97
N PRO A 407 -12.40 -5.07 11.07
CA PRO A 407 -11.50 -5.25 12.20
C PRO A 407 -10.69 -4.00 12.55
N TYR A 408 -10.22 -3.26 11.55
CA TYR A 408 -9.51 -2.01 11.73
C TYR A 408 -10.27 -1.03 12.66
N TYR A 409 -11.53 -0.73 12.36
CA TYR A 409 -12.31 0.23 13.16
C TYR A 409 -12.70 -0.33 14.52
N LEU A 410 -12.98 -1.64 14.60
CA LEU A 410 -13.27 -2.31 15.86
C LEU A 410 -12.10 -2.19 16.84
N PHE A 411 -10.89 -2.57 16.41
CA PHE A 411 -9.70 -2.51 17.26
C PHE A 411 -9.20 -1.08 17.49
N LYS A 412 -9.42 -0.16 16.55
CA LYS A 412 -9.17 1.27 16.74
C LYS A 412 -10.06 1.86 17.83
N ASP A 413 -11.35 1.51 17.88
CA ASP A 413 -12.27 1.97 18.91
C ASP A 413 -11.91 1.39 20.30
N ILE A 414 -11.56 0.08 20.36
CA ILE A 414 -11.05 -0.54 21.59
C ILE A 414 -9.80 0.20 22.06
N CYS A 415 -8.84 0.44 21.15
CA CYS A 415 -7.60 1.12 21.47
C CYS A 415 -7.87 2.51 22.07
N SER A 416 -8.70 3.33 21.45
CA SER A 416 -9.01 4.68 21.92
C SER A 416 -9.60 4.71 23.32
N ARG A 417 -10.28 3.64 23.75
CA ARG A 417 -10.88 3.51 25.09
C ARG A 417 -9.91 2.99 26.16
N CYS A 418 -8.81 2.39 25.74
CA CYS A 418 -7.80 1.82 26.64
C CYS A 418 -6.63 2.78 26.93
N LEU A 419 -6.52 3.89 26.21
CA LEU A 419 -5.42 4.82 26.31
C LEU A 419 -5.50 5.74 27.53
N GLY A 420 -4.32 6.19 27.99
CA GLY A 420 -4.14 7.14 29.07
C GLY A 420 -4.13 6.49 30.48
N PRO A 421 -3.56 7.20 31.49
CA PRO A 421 -3.20 6.58 32.76
C PRO A 421 -4.35 5.86 33.50
N SER A 422 -5.54 6.42 33.50
CA SER A 422 -6.71 5.81 34.16
C SER A 422 -7.27 4.63 33.37
N ASN A 423 -7.44 4.77 32.05
CA ASN A 423 -8.03 3.75 31.21
C ASN A 423 -7.07 2.58 30.96
N TYR A 424 -5.76 2.87 30.90
CA TYR A 424 -4.73 1.84 30.75
C TYR A 424 -4.81 0.82 31.90
N LYS A 425 -4.85 1.29 33.15
CA LYS A 425 -4.96 0.40 34.32
C LYS A 425 -6.29 -0.35 34.39
N THR A 426 -7.37 0.31 33.96
CA THR A 426 -8.72 -0.26 34.09
C THR A 426 -9.04 -1.24 32.95
N TYR A 427 -8.70 -0.90 31.73
CA TYR A 427 -9.08 -1.64 30.53
C TYR A 427 -7.87 -2.13 29.72
N GLY A 428 -6.83 -1.33 29.59
CA GLY A 428 -5.69 -1.61 28.71
C GLY A 428 -4.89 -2.83 29.13
N GLU A 429 -4.43 -2.90 30.39
CA GLU A 429 -3.70 -4.06 30.91
C GLU A 429 -4.52 -5.36 30.81
N PRO A 430 -5.78 -5.42 31.27
CA PRO A 430 -6.60 -6.63 31.11
C PRO A 430 -6.83 -7.05 29.64
N VAL A 431 -6.97 -6.10 28.71
CA VAL A 431 -7.11 -6.43 27.28
C VAL A 431 -5.80 -6.99 26.72
N LYS A 432 -4.64 -6.39 27.05
CA LYS A 432 -3.32 -6.93 26.67
C LYS A 432 -3.12 -8.35 27.22
N ASP A 433 -3.42 -8.57 28.49
CA ASP A 433 -3.29 -9.89 29.14
C ASP A 433 -4.18 -10.95 28.50
N PHE A 434 -5.40 -10.59 28.13
CA PHE A 434 -6.32 -11.48 27.45
C PHE A 434 -5.80 -11.89 26.08
N TRP A 435 -5.37 -10.91 25.25
CA TRP A 435 -4.82 -11.19 23.94
C TRP A 435 -3.48 -11.94 24.00
N TYR A 436 -2.63 -11.64 24.99
CA TYR A 436 -1.41 -12.41 25.25
C TYR A 436 -1.70 -13.91 25.40
N LYS A 437 -2.68 -14.27 26.24
CA LYS A 437 -3.09 -15.65 26.44
C LYS A 437 -3.72 -16.27 25.20
N SER A 438 -4.56 -15.52 24.51
CA SER A 438 -5.23 -15.98 23.28
C SER A 438 -4.23 -16.25 22.17
N GLU A 439 -3.25 -15.35 21.98
CA GLU A 439 -2.17 -15.51 20.99
C GLU A 439 -1.24 -16.67 21.33
N SER A 440 -0.85 -16.85 22.59
CA SER A 440 -0.09 -18.03 23.02
C SER A 440 -0.80 -19.32 22.63
N ASN A 441 -2.11 -19.39 22.79
CA ASN A 441 -2.92 -20.53 22.36
C ASN A 441 -2.94 -20.67 20.84
N MET A 442 -3.09 -19.59 20.09
CA MET A 442 -3.06 -19.62 18.62
C MET A 442 -1.69 -20.01 18.07
N PHE A 443 -0.58 -19.54 18.67
CA PHE A 443 0.78 -19.89 18.25
C PHE A 443 1.01 -21.39 18.40
N ILE A 444 0.62 -21.97 19.55
CA ILE A 444 0.73 -23.41 19.80
C ILE A 444 -0.20 -24.22 18.87
N SER A 445 -1.44 -23.77 18.69
CA SER A 445 -2.39 -24.51 17.85
C SER A 445 -2.02 -24.44 16.37
N MET A 446 -1.51 -23.31 15.87
CA MET A 446 -1.01 -23.19 14.50
C MET A 446 0.18 -24.13 14.24
N SER A 447 1.13 -24.23 15.16
CA SER A 447 2.23 -25.21 15.06
C SER A 447 1.72 -26.65 14.94
N ARG A 448 0.66 -27.00 15.67
CA ARG A 448 0.01 -28.33 15.56
C ARG A 448 -0.69 -28.51 14.22
N VAL A 449 -1.37 -27.48 13.73
CA VAL A 449 -2.02 -27.48 12.40
C VAL A 449 -0.97 -27.69 11.30
N LEU A 450 0.13 -26.94 11.31
CA LEU A 450 1.21 -27.09 10.34
C LEU A 450 1.86 -28.47 10.40
N SER A 451 2.08 -29.00 11.62
CA SER A 451 2.63 -30.34 11.82
C SER A 451 1.71 -31.45 11.31
N ALA A 452 0.40 -31.26 11.40
CA ALA A 452 -0.59 -32.19 10.84
C ALA A 452 -0.67 -32.05 9.31
N ALA A 453 -0.73 -30.81 8.82
CA ALA A 453 -0.79 -30.48 7.40
C ALA A 453 0.42 -30.98 6.62
N ALA A 454 1.63 -30.92 7.20
CA ALA A 454 2.87 -31.42 6.58
C ALA A 454 2.84 -32.94 6.29
N LYS A 455 1.95 -33.68 6.92
CA LYS A 455 1.75 -35.12 6.68
C LYS A 455 0.69 -35.43 5.62
N MET A 456 -0.03 -34.42 5.16
CA MET A 456 -1.08 -34.56 4.15
C MET A 456 -0.45 -34.58 2.75
N THR A 457 -0.76 -35.60 1.98
CA THR A 457 -0.23 -35.76 0.62
C THR A 457 -1.05 -35.01 -0.42
N ASP A 458 -2.37 -34.85 -0.19
CA ASP A 458 -3.24 -34.06 -1.04
C ASP A 458 -3.11 -32.57 -0.72
N LYS A 459 -2.61 -31.80 -1.69
CA LYS A 459 -2.36 -30.36 -1.55
C LYS A 459 -3.65 -29.56 -1.29
N ASN A 460 -4.75 -29.94 -1.93
CA ASN A 460 -6.03 -29.24 -1.77
C ASN A 460 -6.63 -29.45 -0.38
N SER A 461 -6.61 -30.69 0.11
CA SER A 461 -7.06 -31.01 1.47
C SER A 461 -6.20 -30.31 2.51
N ARG A 462 -4.88 -30.23 2.31
CA ARG A 462 -3.95 -29.51 3.16
C ARG A 462 -4.27 -28.01 3.20
N ALA A 463 -4.37 -27.39 2.04
CA ALA A 463 -4.67 -25.95 1.92
C ALA A 463 -6.04 -25.62 2.54
N ASN A 464 -7.06 -26.44 2.31
CA ASN A 464 -8.39 -26.28 2.93
C ASN A 464 -8.35 -26.42 4.46
N TYR A 465 -7.58 -27.39 4.97
CA TYR A 465 -7.41 -27.60 6.41
C TYR A 465 -6.77 -26.39 7.09
N ILE A 466 -5.68 -25.86 6.53
CA ILE A 466 -4.99 -24.66 7.02
C ILE A 466 -5.90 -23.45 6.90
N THR A 467 -6.53 -23.26 5.75
CA THR A 467 -7.47 -22.14 5.48
C THR A 467 -8.63 -22.13 6.48
N SER A 468 -9.22 -23.29 6.76
CA SER A 468 -10.32 -23.42 7.72
C SER A 468 -9.90 -22.98 9.12
N TYR A 469 -8.72 -23.42 9.58
CA TYR A 469 -8.18 -23.01 10.87
C TYR A 469 -7.94 -21.50 10.94
N CYS A 470 -7.27 -20.92 9.94
CA CYS A 470 -6.97 -19.48 9.92
C CYS A 470 -8.26 -18.63 9.96
N ASN A 471 -9.25 -18.99 9.15
CA ASN A 471 -10.55 -18.29 9.14
C ASN A 471 -11.34 -18.46 10.45
N ASP A 472 -11.27 -19.62 11.10
CA ASP A 472 -11.89 -19.85 12.42
C ASP A 472 -11.25 -18.96 13.50
N MET A 473 -9.92 -18.86 13.53
CA MET A 473 -9.22 -17.96 14.46
C MET A 473 -9.55 -16.49 14.22
N MET A 474 -9.59 -16.05 12.97
CA MET A 474 -10.00 -14.70 12.59
C MET A 474 -11.44 -14.40 13.03
N GLY A 475 -12.37 -15.31 12.77
CA GLY A 475 -13.77 -15.18 13.19
C GLY A 475 -13.93 -15.06 14.70
N LYS A 476 -13.27 -15.96 15.46
CA LYS A 476 -13.24 -15.92 16.93
C LYS A 476 -12.65 -14.63 17.47
N ALA A 477 -11.54 -14.14 16.88
CA ALA A 477 -10.89 -12.90 17.26
C ALA A 477 -11.80 -11.69 17.05
N PHE A 478 -12.49 -11.64 15.92
CA PHE A 478 -13.42 -10.56 15.61
C PHE A 478 -14.62 -10.50 16.56
N GLU A 479 -15.28 -11.65 16.80
CA GLU A 479 -16.42 -11.71 17.72
C GLU A 479 -16.00 -11.40 19.16
N THR A 480 -14.83 -11.90 19.60
CA THR A 480 -14.27 -11.57 20.93
C THR A 480 -13.96 -10.06 21.04
N GLY A 481 -13.44 -9.45 19.97
CA GLY A 481 -13.22 -8.02 19.92
C GLY A 481 -14.52 -7.23 20.13
N LYS A 482 -15.63 -7.66 19.52
CA LYS A 482 -16.96 -7.05 19.76
C LYS A 482 -17.42 -7.19 21.22
N GLU A 483 -17.20 -8.37 21.83
CA GLU A 483 -17.48 -8.61 23.23
C GLU A 483 -16.67 -7.66 24.13
N ILE A 484 -15.36 -7.57 23.95
CA ILE A 484 -14.47 -6.67 24.69
C ILE A 484 -14.93 -5.23 24.55
N ARG A 485 -15.23 -4.79 23.33
CA ARG A 485 -15.72 -3.43 23.07
C ARG A 485 -17.00 -3.14 23.85
N GLN A 486 -17.98 -4.05 23.79
CA GLN A 486 -19.26 -3.90 24.47
C GLN A 486 -19.07 -3.75 26.00
N ILE A 487 -18.16 -4.49 26.55
CA ILE A 487 -17.84 -4.52 27.98
C ILE A 487 -17.21 -3.20 28.41
N ILE A 488 -16.21 -2.71 27.66
CA ILE A 488 -15.58 -1.42 27.95
C ILE A 488 -16.62 -0.30 27.84
N GLN A 489 -17.51 -0.35 26.87
CA GLN A 489 -18.59 0.62 26.71
C GLN A 489 -19.57 0.63 27.90
N ASN A 490 -19.84 -0.53 28.48
CA ASN A 490 -20.68 -0.68 29.66
C ASN A 490 -19.95 -0.31 30.98
N GLY A 491 -18.68 0.13 30.90
CA GLY A 491 -17.90 0.50 32.08
C GLY A 491 -17.45 -0.68 32.94
N VAL A 492 -17.52 -1.91 32.42
CA VAL A 492 -17.08 -3.11 33.14
C VAL A 492 -15.62 -3.42 32.76
N PRO A 493 -14.67 -3.50 33.72
CA PRO A 493 -13.29 -3.87 33.41
C PRO A 493 -13.22 -5.30 32.85
N PRO A 494 -12.43 -5.55 31.78
CA PRO A 494 -12.34 -6.87 31.13
C PRO A 494 -11.97 -8.04 32.06
N ARG A 495 -11.18 -7.79 33.13
CA ARG A 495 -10.83 -8.82 34.13
C ARG A 495 -12.03 -9.39 34.90
N ASN A 496 -13.16 -8.69 34.88
CA ASN A 496 -14.40 -9.12 35.53
C ASN A 496 -15.28 -9.94 34.60
N LEU A 497 -14.80 -10.25 33.40
CA LEU A 497 -15.50 -11.05 32.42
C LEU A 497 -14.92 -12.44 32.33
N ASN A 498 -15.81 -13.39 32.17
CA ASN A 498 -15.50 -14.75 31.77
C ASN A 498 -15.13 -14.85 30.29
N LEU A 499 -14.13 -14.09 29.83
CA LEU A 499 -13.58 -14.26 28.50
C LEU A 499 -12.67 -15.49 28.50
N ASP A 500 -13.05 -16.47 27.71
CA ASP A 500 -12.32 -17.72 27.60
C ASP A 500 -11.29 -17.67 26.47
N ALA A 501 -10.00 -17.57 26.83
CA ALA A 501 -8.88 -17.63 25.89
C ALA A 501 -8.65 -19.05 25.33
N SER A 502 -9.20 -20.11 25.96
CA SER A 502 -8.97 -21.49 25.51
C SER A 502 -9.64 -21.79 24.17
N LYS A 503 -10.66 -21.01 23.77
CA LYS A 503 -11.29 -21.14 22.44
C LYS A 503 -10.31 -20.97 21.27
N PHE A 504 -9.17 -20.32 21.52
CA PHE A 504 -8.10 -20.14 20.53
C PHE A 504 -7.09 -21.29 20.48
N SER A 505 -7.24 -22.32 21.32
CA SER A 505 -6.40 -23.53 21.32
C SER A 505 -6.98 -24.69 20.49
N VAL A 506 -8.15 -24.52 19.91
CA VAL A 506 -8.85 -25.59 19.19
C VAL A 506 -8.18 -25.86 17.84
N VAL A 507 -7.72 -27.09 17.64
CA VAL A 507 -7.20 -27.57 16.36
C VAL A 507 -8.31 -28.39 15.68
N PRO A 508 -8.65 -28.13 14.41
CA PRO A 508 -9.65 -28.90 13.70
C PRO A 508 -9.19 -30.37 13.56
N ALA A 509 -10.13 -31.29 13.48
CA ALA A 509 -9.81 -32.66 13.16
C ALA A 509 -9.17 -32.73 11.76
N VAL A 510 -8.10 -33.52 11.63
CA VAL A 510 -7.51 -33.79 10.32
C VAL A 510 -8.57 -34.52 9.49
N PRO A 511 -8.88 -34.05 8.25
CA PRO A 511 -9.80 -34.75 7.37
C PRO A 511 -9.36 -36.21 7.23
N GLY A 512 -10.28 -37.18 7.44
CA GLY A 512 -9.97 -38.60 7.25
C GLY A 512 -9.49 -38.82 5.82
N ASP A 513 -8.58 -39.78 5.66
CA ASP A 513 -8.02 -40.18 4.36
C ASP A 513 -9.08 -40.92 3.50
N HIS A 514 -10.18 -40.25 3.20
CA HIS A 514 -11.22 -40.67 2.27
C HIS A 514 -11.20 -39.70 1.11
N SER A 515 -10.06 -39.66 0.41
CA SER A 515 -9.95 -38.92 -0.86
C SER A 515 -10.65 -39.71 -1.97
N THR A 516 -11.96 -39.62 -2.02
CA THR A 516 -12.57 -39.60 -3.33
C THR A 516 -12.14 -38.28 -3.93
N GLU A 517 -11.20 -38.33 -4.87
CA GLU A 517 -10.76 -37.19 -5.66
C GLU A 517 -12.02 -36.44 -6.15
N ILE A 518 -12.16 -35.16 -5.80
CA ILE A 518 -13.29 -34.35 -6.27
C ILE A 518 -12.81 -33.53 -7.45
N ILE A 519 -13.50 -33.65 -8.57
CA ILE A 519 -13.25 -32.88 -9.78
C ILE A 519 -14.31 -31.80 -9.90
N ILE A 520 -13.88 -30.54 -9.95
CA ILE A 520 -14.74 -29.37 -10.18
C ILE A 520 -14.45 -28.89 -11.60
N LYS A 521 -15.40 -29.07 -12.52
CA LYS A 521 -15.32 -28.54 -13.89
C LYS A 521 -16.02 -27.21 -13.98
N THR A 522 -15.29 -26.20 -14.39
CA THR A 522 -15.76 -24.81 -14.54
C THR A 522 -15.11 -24.18 -15.76
N THR A 523 -15.64 -23.04 -16.19
CA THR A 523 -15.06 -22.18 -17.24
C THR A 523 -15.18 -20.73 -16.81
N ASP A 524 -14.26 -19.89 -17.27
CA ASP A 524 -14.33 -18.45 -17.07
C ASP A 524 -15.62 -17.87 -17.65
N LEU A 525 -16.11 -16.79 -17.07
CA LEU A 525 -17.32 -16.12 -17.49
C LEU A 525 -17.00 -14.69 -17.95
N VAL A 526 -17.33 -14.40 -19.21
CA VAL A 526 -17.39 -13.02 -19.71
C VAL A 526 -18.87 -12.67 -19.92
N LYS A 527 -19.33 -11.58 -19.36
CA LYS A 527 -20.71 -11.13 -19.52
C LYS A 527 -20.83 -9.61 -19.48
N VAL A 528 -21.85 -9.05 -20.12
CA VAL A 528 -22.18 -7.64 -20.00
C VAL A 528 -22.97 -7.39 -18.72
N TYR A 529 -22.80 -6.24 -18.13
CA TYR A 529 -23.51 -5.79 -16.94
C TYR A 529 -25.03 -5.99 -17.05
N ARG A 530 -25.60 -6.60 -16.02
CA ARG A 530 -27.02 -7.01 -15.95
C ARG A 530 -27.49 -7.98 -17.04
N ASN A 531 -26.60 -8.57 -17.83
CA ASN A 531 -26.92 -9.75 -18.61
C ASN A 531 -27.33 -10.90 -17.68
N GLY A 532 -28.29 -11.74 -18.09
CA GLY A 532 -28.81 -12.86 -17.28
C GLY A 532 -27.90 -14.10 -17.21
N THR A 533 -26.73 -14.08 -17.82
CA THR A 533 -25.79 -15.22 -17.82
C THR A 533 -25.32 -15.53 -16.41
N GLN A 534 -25.32 -16.82 -16.07
CA GLN A 534 -24.92 -17.35 -14.77
C GLN A 534 -23.53 -18.00 -14.86
N PHE A 535 -22.83 -18.09 -13.76
CA PHE A 535 -21.63 -18.95 -13.64
C PHE A 535 -22.07 -20.36 -13.26
N TYR A 536 -21.43 -21.37 -13.86
CA TYR A 536 -21.73 -22.78 -13.69
C TYR A 536 -20.52 -23.56 -13.23
N ALA A 537 -20.74 -24.55 -12.36
CA ALA A 537 -19.78 -25.57 -12.01
C ALA A 537 -20.42 -26.96 -12.10
N THR A 538 -19.67 -27.97 -12.55
CA THR A 538 -20.08 -29.37 -12.50
C THR A 538 -19.15 -30.11 -11.55
N ILE A 539 -19.69 -30.76 -10.56
CA ILE A 539 -18.96 -31.45 -9.52
C ILE A 539 -19.10 -32.97 -9.72
N MET A 540 -17.98 -33.67 -9.73
CA MET A 540 -17.92 -35.14 -9.84
C MET A 540 -16.79 -35.69 -8.97
N ASP A 541 -16.83 -37.01 -8.69
CA ASP A 541 -15.75 -37.73 -8.05
C ASP A 541 -14.66 -38.11 -9.09
N GLY A 542 -13.54 -38.69 -8.60
CA GLY A 542 -12.40 -39.08 -9.44
C GLY A 542 -12.72 -40.18 -10.45
N GLU A 543 -13.84 -40.92 -10.28
CA GLU A 543 -14.35 -41.90 -11.23
C GLU A 543 -15.26 -41.26 -12.30
N GLY A 544 -15.50 -39.93 -12.22
CA GLY A 544 -16.34 -39.20 -13.15
C GLY A 544 -17.85 -39.30 -12.85
N LYS A 545 -18.23 -39.82 -11.69
CA LYS A 545 -19.62 -39.89 -11.23
C LYS A 545 -20.01 -38.55 -10.59
N TYR A 546 -21.18 -38.04 -10.96
CA TYR A 546 -21.69 -36.78 -10.41
C TYR A 546 -22.00 -36.87 -8.92
N VAL A 547 -21.63 -35.83 -8.17
CA VAL A 547 -22.00 -35.73 -6.76
C VAL A 547 -23.51 -35.69 -6.58
N PRO A 548 -24.07 -36.19 -5.46
CA PRO A 548 -25.50 -36.29 -5.26
C PRO A 548 -26.22 -34.94 -5.35
N ARG A 549 -27.41 -34.94 -5.97
CA ARG A 549 -28.33 -33.80 -5.90
C ARG A 549 -28.60 -33.45 -4.42
N GLY A 550 -28.62 -32.18 -4.12
CA GLY A 550 -28.79 -31.69 -2.75
C GLY A 550 -27.48 -31.39 -2.01
N ALA A 551 -26.33 -31.81 -2.55
CA ALA A 551 -25.05 -31.42 -2.00
C ALA A 551 -24.87 -29.89 -2.04
N VAL A 552 -24.16 -29.32 -1.08
CA VAL A 552 -23.95 -27.87 -0.97
C VAL A 552 -22.54 -27.51 -1.46
N VAL A 553 -22.48 -26.67 -2.47
CA VAL A 553 -21.24 -26.09 -3.02
C VAL A 553 -21.14 -24.64 -2.57
N THR A 554 -19.98 -24.23 -2.15
CA THR A 554 -19.70 -22.85 -1.75
C THR A 554 -18.96 -22.13 -2.88
N PHE A 555 -19.49 -20.98 -3.29
CA PHE A 555 -18.82 -20.03 -4.17
C PHE A 555 -18.34 -18.84 -3.34
N ASN A 556 -17.10 -18.42 -3.55
CA ASN A 556 -16.56 -17.16 -3.04
C ASN A 556 -16.38 -16.19 -4.22
N VAL A 557 -17.04 -15.05 -4.16
CA VAL A 557 -16.91 -13.99 -5.17
C VAL A 557 -16.57 -12.69 -4.47
N GLY A 558 -15.34 -12.22 -4.63
CA GLY A 558 -14.87 -10.99 -4.00
C GLY A 558 -14.97 -11.00 -2.46
N GLY A 559 -14.68 -12.14 -1.82
CA GLY A 559 -14.76 -12.31 -0.36
C GLY A 559 -16.14 -12.69 0.17
N VAL A 560 -17.20 -12.66 -0.66
CA VAL A 560 -18.57 -13.03 -0.23
C VAL A 560 -18.85 -14.48 -0.55
N LEU A 561 -19.25 -15.25 0.46
CA LEU A 561 -19.57 -16.68 0.34
C LEU A 561 -21.04 -16.90 -0.03
N TYR A 562 -21.27 -17.74 -1.02
CA TYR A 562 -22.61 -18.11 -1.51
C TYR A 562 -22.75 -19.62 -1.53
N ASN A 563 -23.60 -20.19 -0.68
CA ASN A 563 -23.93 -21.61 -0.71
C ASN A 563 -25.02 -21.86 -1.77
N ARG A 564 -24.78 -22.84 -2.64
CA ARG A 564 -25.72 -23.26 -3.68
C ARG A 564 -25.85 -24.79 -3.66
N VAL A 565 -27.05 -25.22 -3.98
CA VAL A 565 -27.37 -26.65 -3.98
C VAL A 565 -27.14 -27.25 -5.35
N VAL A 566 -26.45 -28.36 -5.40
CA VAL A 566 -26.21 -29.14 -6.62
C VAL A 566 -27.54 -29.71 -7.15
N GLY A 567 -27.78 -29.49 -8.42
CA GLY A 567 -28.93 -30.02 -9.16
C GLY A 567 -28.63 -31.39 -9.79
N GLU A 568 -29.28 -31.65 -10.92
CA GLU A 568 -29.01 -32.88 -11.68
C GLU A 568 -27.64 -32.83 -12.37
N ASN A 569 -27.06 -34.00 -12.59
CA ASN A 569 -25.74 -34.16 -13.27
C ASN A 569 -24.60 -33.36 -12.62
N GLY A 570 -24.63 -33.23 -11.27
CA GLY A 570 -23.57 -32.52 -10.56
C GLY A 570 -23.54 -31.00 -10.81
N LEU A 571 -24.53 -30.45 -11.51
CA LEU A 571 -24.54 -29.06 -11.93
C LEU A 571 -24.98 -28.12 -10.80
N VAL A 572 -24.19 -27.09 -10.56
CA VAL A 572 -24.48 -26.00 -9.65
C VAL A 572 -24.25 -24.65 -10.34
N LYS A 573 -25.00 -23.63 -9.98
CA LYS A 573 -24.95 -22.31 -10.63
C LYS A 573 -25.16 -21.16 -9.65
N ILE A 574 -24.61 -20.01 -10.03
CA ILE A 574 -24.76 -18.77 -9.28
C ILE A 574 -25.02 -17.59 -10.22
N ASN A 575 -25.93 -16.70 -9.85
CA ASN A 575 -26.16 -15.44 -10.55
C ASN A 575 -25.03 -14.47 -10.25
N ILE A 576 -24.50 -13.84 -11.30
CA ILE A 576 -23.47 -12.81 -11.18
C ILE A 576 -24.11 -11.44 -11.43
N ASN A 577 -24.40 -10.71 -10.35
CA ASN A 577 -25.00 -9.38 -10.37
C ASN A 577 -24.02 -8.32 -9.85
N LEU A 578 -22.82 -8.36 -10.38
CA LEU A 578 -21.69 -7.51 -9.98
C LEU A 578 -21.54 -6.30 -10.91
N ASN A 579 -20.95 -5.22 -10.41
CA ASN A 579 -20.61 -4.06 -11.23
C ASN A 579 -19.54 -4.41 -12.28
N PRO A 580 -19.43 -3.63 -13.38
CA PRO A 580 -18.41 -3.88 -14.39
C PRO A 580 -16.98 -3.83 -13.83
N ARG A 581 -16.29 -4.93 -13.87
CA ARG A 581 -14.84 -5.15 -13.63
C ARG A 581 -14.53 -6.64 -13.71
N ASN A 582 -13.25 -6.98 -13.53
CA ASN A 582 -12.78 -8.34 -13.38
C ASN A 582 -12.94 -8.80 -11.92
N TYR A 583 -13.38 -10.03 -11.74
CA TYR A 583 -13.53 -10.70 -10.45
C TYR A 583 -12.98 -12.10 -10.56
N ASN A 584 -12.53 -12.65 -9.42
CA ASN A 584 -12.26 -14.06 -9.28
C ASN A 584 -13.44 -14.73 -8.55
N ILE A 585 -13.82 -15.91 -9.00
CA ILE A 585 -14.74 -16.79 -8.32
C ILE A 585 -14.04 -18.09 -7.94
N MET A 586 -14.13 -18.43 -6.67
CA MET A 586 -13.67 -19.73 -6.16
C MET A 586 -14.87 -20.63 -5.92
N THR A 587 -14.79 -21.87 -6.38
CA THR A 587 -15.80 -22.91 -6.15
C THR A 587 -15.21 -23.95 -5.22
N TYR A 588 -15.89 -24.28 -4.13
CA TYR A 588 -15.42 -25.24 -3.11
C TYR A 588 -16.42 -26.36 -2.92
N TYR A 589 -15.95 -27.60 -2.90
CA TYR A 589 -16.71 -28.79 -2.54
C TYR A 589 -15.79 -29.93 -2.12
N GLY A 590 -16.10 -30.60 -1.00
CA GLY A 590 -15.43 -31.86 -0.58
C GLY A 590 -13.91 -31.77 -0.45
N GLY A 591 -13.36 -30.61 -0.07
CA GLY A 591 -11.94 -30.39 0.02
C GLY A 591 -11.26 -29.95 -1.29
N ALA A 592 -11.96 -30.02 -2.44
CA ALA A 592 -11.48 -29.49 -3.72
C ALA A 592 -11.90 -28.05 -3.95
N SER A 593 -11.11 -27.32 -4.72
CA SER A 593 -11.45 -25.98 -5.19
C SER A 593 -11.10 -25.77 -6.66
N ALA A 594 -11.83 -24.85 -7.30
CA ALA A 594 -11.52 -24.39 -8.65
C ALA A 594 -11.70 -22.88 -8.71
N MET A 595 -10.79 -22.19 -9.38
CA MET A 595 -10.85 -20.75 -9.56
C MET A 595 -11.10 -20.41 -11.01
N ASN A 596 -11.91 -19.38 -11.22
CA ASN A 596 -12.21 -18.83 -12.54
C ASN A 596 -12.24 -17.31 -12.51
N ALA A 597 -11.96 -16.71 -13.68
CA ALA A 597 -12.17 -15.30 -13.91
C ALA A 597 -13.65 -15.02 -14.28
N ILE A 598 -14.18 -13.93 -13.73
CA ILE A 598 -15.45 -13.34 -14.19
C ILE A 598 -15.15 -11.94 -14.69
N ASP A 599 -15.40 -11.70 -15.97
CA ASP A 599 -15.28 -10.37 -16.56
C ASP A 599 -16.69 -9.79 -16.80
N VAL A 600 -17.05 -8.76 -16.04
CA VAL A 600 -18.31 -8.04 -16.21
C VAL A 600 -18.02 -6.77 -17.02
N LEU A 601 -18.39 -6.78 -18.28
CA LEU A 601 -18.18 -5.69 -19.21
C LEU A 601 -19.20 -4.56 -18.98
N PRO A 602 -18.80 -3.29 -19.07
CA PRO A 602 -19.73 -2.17 -18.94
C PRO A 602 -20.64 -2.04 -20.18
N THR A 603 -21.84 -1.54 -19.96
CA THR A 603 -22.75 -1.12 -21.03
C THR A 603 -22.36 0.23 -21.61
N LEU A 604 -21.60 1.04 -20.88
CA LEU A 604 -21.04 2.31 -21.33
C LEU A 604 -19.56 2.13 -21.67
N ILE A 605 -19.20 2.30 -22.94
CA ILE A 605 -17.85 2.05 -23.46
C ILE A 605 -17.26 3.35 -24.00
N SER A 606 -16.18 3.82 -23.41
CA SER A 606 -15.41 4.98 -23.87
C SER A 606 -13.95 4.87 -23.40
N ARG A 607 -13.20 5.91 -23.69
CA ARG A 607 -11.83 6.10 -23.21
C ARG A 607 -11.61 7.55 -22.77
N ASN A 608 -10.59 7.79 -21.99
CA ASN A 608 -10.16 9.11 -21.60
C ASN A 608 -9.86 9.98 -22.83
N LEU A 609 -10.14 11.26 -22.74
CA LEU A 609 -9.87 12.22 -23.81
C LEU A 609 -8.73 13.15 -23.38
N VAL A 610 -7.69 13.24 -24.21
CA VAL A 610 -6.64 14.26 -24.10
C VAL A 610 -6.71 15.14 -25.34
N LYS A 611 -6.82 16.44 -25.15
CA LYS A 611 -6.87 17.42 -26.24
C LYS A 611 -6.23 18.73 -25.81
N HIS A 612 -5.76 19.53 -26.76
CA HIS A 612 -5.36 20.91 -26.47
C HIS A 612 -6.59 21.83 -26.39
N TYR A 613 -6.43 22.93 -25.66
CA TYR A 613 -7.42 23.98 -25.58
C TYR A 613 -7.73 24.48 -27.01
N MET A 614 -9.00 24.77 -27.27
CA MET A 614 -9.53 25.17 -28.61
C MET A 614 -9.41 24.08 -29.71
N ASN A 615 -9.00 22.87 -29.41
CA ASN A 615 -9.11 21.76 -30.34
C ASN A 615 -10.58 21.29 -30.44
N ASP A 616 -11.05 20.85 -31.61
CA ASP A 616 -12.44 20.48 -31.87
C ASP A 616 -12.75 18.98 -31.53
N SER A 617 -11.78 18.24 -30.97
CA SER A 617 -12.02 16.85 -30.57
C SER A 617 -13.17 16.74 -29.58
N GLN A 618 -14.05 15.79 -29.84
CA GLN A 618 -15.22 15.48 -29.02
C GLN A 618 -14.95 14.28 -28.14
N PHE A 619 -15.62 14.20 -27.01
CA PHE A 619 -15.73 12.98 -26.24
C PHE A 619 -16.82 12.09 -26.86
N PHE A 620 -16.53 10.79 -27.02
CA PHE A 620 -17.45 9.80 -27.59
C PHE A 620 -17.70 8.72 -26.54
N ILE A 621 -18.95 8.29 -26.44
CA ILE A 621 -19.34 7.18 -25.58
C ILE A 621 -20.33 6.29 -26.32
N LYS A 622 -20.10 4.98 -26.30
CA LYS A 622 -20.98 3.98 -26.88
C LYS A 622 -21.81 3.32 -25.79
N LEU A 623 -23.09 3.22 -25.99
CA LEU A 623 -24.03 2.45 -25.16
C LEU A 623 -24.40 1.17 -25.88
N VAL A 624 -24.29 0.04 -25.18
CA VAL A 624 -24.73 -1.28 -25.64
C VAL A 624 -25.77 -1.86 -24.69
N ASP A 625 -26.55 -2.82 -25.18
CA ASP A 625 -27.45 -3.62 -24.33
C ASP A 625 -26.71 -4.82 -23.69
N GLY A 626 -27.42 -5.66 -22.94
CA GLY A 626 -26.86 -6.85 -22.31
C GLY A 626 -26.37 -7.93 -23.28
N GLN A 627 -26.64 -7.82 -24.57
CA GLN A 627 -26.19 -8.70 -25.66
C GLN A 627 -25.16 -8.01 -26.56
N GLU A 628 -24.56 -6.89 -26.11
CA GLU A 628 -23.58 -6.07 -26.83
C GLU A 628 -24.12 -5.35 -28.07
N ASN A 629 -25.43 -5.40 -28.33
CA ASN A 629 -26.00 -4.65 -29.45
C ASN A 629 -26.00 -3.14 -29.17
N PRO A 630 -25.73 -2.30 -30.19
CA PRO A 630 -25.83 -0.84 -30.03
C PRO A 630 -27.21 -0.40 -29.57
N SER A 631 -27.27 0.41 -28.51
CA SER A 631 -28.50 0.98 -27.98
C SER A 631 -28.75 2.37 -28.58
N ALA A 632 -29.48 2.44 -29.68
CA ALA A 632 -29.83 3.67 -30.38
C ALA A 632 -30.97 4.45 -29.70
N GLY A 633 -31.02 5.78 -29.90
CA GLY A 633 -32.10 6.66 -29.45
C GLY A 633 -32.20 6.83 -27.92
N LYS A 634 -31.16 6.44 -27.17
CA LYS A 634 -31.13 6.56 -25.73
C LYS A 634 -30.42 7.86 -25.29
N VAL A 635 -30.93 8.48 -24.28
CA VAL A 635 -30.33 9.73 -23.74
C VAL A 635 -29.34 9.37 -22.64
N ILE A 636 -28.05 9.63 -22.91
CA ILE A 636 -26.96 9.47 -21.91
C ILE A 636 -26.78 10.82 -21.23
N SER A 637 -26.89 10.86 -19.91
CA SER A 637 -26.59 12.05 -19.10
C SER A 637 -25.12 12.01 -18.70
N MET A 638 -24.38 13.09 -19.04
CA MET A 638 -22.97 13.26 -18.78
C MET A 638 -22.75 14.46 -17.87
N ASN A 639 -22.11 14.24 -16.73
CA ASN A 639 -21.77 15.30 -15.76
C ASN A 639 -20.29 15.66 -15.83
N ILE A 640 -20.00 16.96 -15.94
CA ILE A 640 -18.65 17.52 -15.77
C ILE A 640 -18.77 18.72 -14.82
N ASN A 641 -18.08 18.70 -13.68
CA ASN A 641 -18.10 19.79 -12.69
C ASN A 641 -19.51 20.22 -12.25
N GLY A 642 -20.41 19.26 -12.08
CA GLY A 642 -21.80 19.56 -11.68
C GLY A 642 -22.73 20.01 -12.81
N VAL A 643 -22.22 20.18 -14.03
CA VAL A 643 -23.04 20.53 -15.20
C VAL A 643 -23.40 19.26 -15.97
N PHE A 644 -24.69 19.07 -16.20
CA PHE A 644 -25.22 17.92 -16.92
C PHE A 644 -25.45 18.22 -18.40
N TYR A 645 -25.06 17.27 -19.24
CA TYR A 645 -25.18 17.31 -20.68
C TYR A 645 -25.86 16.05 -21.19
N ASP A 646 -27.09 16.16 -21.62
CA ASP A 646 -27.83 15.06 -22.20
C ASP A 646 -27.53 14.93 -23.69
N ARG A 647 -27.17 13.71 -24.12
CA ARG A 647 -26.85 13.40 -25.52
C ARG A 647 -27.52 12.11 -25.95
N THR A 648 -28.20 12.16 -27.09
CA THR A 648 -28.90 11.00 -27.64
C THR A 648 -27.93 10.17 -28.48
N THR A 649 -27.96 8.85 -28.29
CA THR A 649 -27.18 7.89 -29.08
C THR A 649 -27.70 7.78 -30.52
N ASN A 650 -26.79 7.69 -31.47
CA ASN A 650 -27.09 7.40 -32.88
C ASN A 650 -27.40 5.88 -33.11
N GLN A 651 -27.54 5.45 -34.36
CA GLN A 651 -27.83 4.05 -34.71
C GLN A 651 -26.74 3.08 -34.26
N ASP A 652 -25.47 3.54 -34.15
CA ASP A 652 -24.34 2.76 -33.66
C ASP A 652 -24.23 2.76 -32.11
N GLY A 653 -25.22 3.33 -31.42
CA GLY A 653 -25.22 3.49 -29.96
C GLY A 653 -24.27 4.59 -29.46
N ILE A 654 -23.77 5.48 -30.32
CA ILE A 654 -22.75 6.47 -29.98
C ILE A 654 -23.38 7.83 -29.66
N ALA A 655 -23.06 8.39 -28.50
CA ALA A 655 -23.32 9.79 -28.13
C ALA A 655 -22.00 10.58 -28.13
N LYS A 656 -22.08 11.87 -28.46
CA LYS A 656 -20.93 12.78 -28.60
C LYS A 656 -21.11 14.02 -27.74
N LEU A 657 -20.04 14.47 -27.09
CA LEU A 657 -20.02 15.70 -26.32
C LEU A 657 -18.86 16.60 -26.75
N ASN A 658 -19.16 17.84 -27.14
CA ASN A 658 -18.16 18.85 -27.37
C ASN A 658 -17.53 19.28 -26.04
N ILE A 659 -16.21 19.24 -25.94
CA ILE A 659 -15.47 19.67 -24.76
C ILE A 659 -14.90 21.07 -25.00
N ARG A 660 -15.49 22.07 -24.35
CA ARG A 660 -15.09 23.48 -24.41
C ARG A 660 -14.64 23.99 -23.04
N LEU A 661 -13.78 23.21 -22.38
CA LEU A 661 -13.26 23.50 -21.04
C LEU A 661 -11.90 24.21 -21.15
N ILE A 662 -11.57 25.01 -20.14
CA ILE A 662 -10.24 25.64 -20.02
C ILE A 662 -9.19 24.54 -19.73
N PRO A 663 -7.88 24.83 -19.88
CA PRO A 663 -6.83 23.86 -19.54
C PRO A 663 -6.96 23.32 -18.13
N GLY A 664 -6.87 22.00 -17.99
CA GLY A 664 -7.05 21.27 -16.72
C GLY A 664 -7.41 19.81 -16.90
N LYS A 665 -7.53 19.08 -15.79
CA LYS A 665 -8.05 17.72 -15.74
C LYS A 665 -9.45 17.75 -15.13
N TYR A 666 -10.37 17.04 -15.77
CA TYR A 666 -11.78 16.99 -15.40
C TYR A 666 -12.25 15.53 -15.37
N ILE A 667 -13.17 15.24 -14.47
CA ILE A 667 -13.87 13.94 -14.45
C ILE A 667 -15.22 14.13 -15.16
N LEU A 668 -15.44 13.34 -16.21
CA LEU A 668 -16.73 13.19 -16.85
C LEU A 668 -17.38 11.91 -16.34
N THR A 669 -18.53 11.99 -15.71
CA THR A 669 -19.32 10.83 -15.30
C THR A 669 -20.54 10.71 -16.21
N ALA A 670 -20.65 9.57 -16.90
CA ALA A 670 -21.78 9.24 -17.76
C ALA A 670 -22.69 8.21 -17.11
N THR A 671 -24.00 8.36 -17.26
CA THR A 671 -25.01 7.45 -16.70
C THR A 671 -25.74 6.70 -17.81
N ASP A 672 -25.76 5.37 -17.72
CA ASP A 672 -26.55 4.50 -18.58
C ASP A 672 -28.03 4.65 -18.24
N PRO A 673 -28.87 5.11 -19.15
CA PRO A 673 -30.30 5.33 -18.88
C PRO A 673 -31.10 4.03 -18.67
N ASN A 674 -30.59 2.89 -19.10
CA ASN A 674 -31.28 1.60 -18.99
C ASN A 674 -30.97 0.89 -17.65
N THR A 675 -29.73 1.05 -17.14
CA THR A 675 -29.26 0.27 -16.00
C THR A 675 -28.93 1.12 -14.77
N GLY A 676 -28.79 2.44 -14.95
CA GLY A 676 -28.31 3.37 -13.93
C GLY A 676 -26.79 3.26 -13.68
N LEU A 677 -26.07 2.47 -14.47
CA LEU A 677 -24.62 2.35 -14.36
C LEU A 677 -23.96 3.70 -14.61
N MET A 678 -23.11 4.12 -13.70
CA MET A 678 -22.28 5.30 -13.85
C MET A 678 -20.83 4.90 -14.15
N MET A 679 -20.25 5.49 -15.19
CA MET A 679 -18.87 5.30 -15.57
C MET A 679 -18.16 6.65 -15.66
N SER A 680 -16.93 6.73 -15.12
CA SER A 680 -16.14 7.96 -15.10
C SER A 680 -14.96 7.88 -16.04
N TYR A 681 -14.68 9.00 -16.72
CA TYR A 681 -13.60 9.16 -17.69
C TYR A 681 -12.85 10.46 -17.41
N ILE A 682 -11.55 10.45 -17.67
CA ILE A 682 -10.72 11.64 -17.48
C ILE A 682 -10.69 12.42 -18.80
N ILE A 683 -11.02 13.72 -18.72
CA ILE A 683 -10.86 14.69 -19.79
C ILE A 683 -9.67 15.58 -19.43
N THR A 684 -8.59 15.52 -20.23
CA THR A 684 -7.42 16.38 -20.04
C THR A 684 -7.39 17.43 -21.16
N VAL A 685 -7.49 18.71 -20.78
CA VAL A 685 -7.33 19.83 -21.70
C VAL A 685 -5.95 20.43 -21.46
N LEU A 686 -5.07 20.28 -22.44
CA LEU A 686 -3.70 20.81 -22.39
C LEU A 686 -3.69 22.30 -22.78
N PRO A 687 -2.85 23.13 -22.15
CA PRO A 687 -2.75 24.54 -22.51
C PRO A 687 -2.09 24.73 -23.90
N ILE A 688 -2.51 25.74 -24.62
CA ILE A 688 -1.86 26.19 -25.87
C ILE A 688 -0.81 27.27 -25.62
N LEU A 689 -0.78 27.81 -24.40
CA LEU A 689 0.16 28.85 -23.97
C LEU A 689 0.82 28.38 -22.69
N THR A 690 2.15 28.24 -22.68
CA THR A 690 2.92 27.78 -21.55
C THR A 690 4.16 28.61 -21.30
N ALA A 691 4.46 28.84 -20.02
CA ALA A 691 5.68 29.50 -19.57
C ALA A 691 6.06 28.95 -18.18
N SER A 692 7.29 29.20 -17.76
CA SER A 692 7.78 28.84 -16.40
C SER A 692 8.21 30.12 -15.69
N ASP A 693 8.21 30.07 -14.35
CA ASP A 693 8.80 31.15 -13.55
C ASP A 693 10.28 31.34 -13.92
N MET A 694 10.75 32.57 -13.77
CA MET A 694 12.10 32.95 -14.18
C MET A 694 12.87 33.53 -12.99
N LYS A 695 14.12 33.09 -12.82
CA LYS A 695 15.10 33.72 -11.94
C LYS A 695 16.26 34.25 -12.79
N MET A 696 16.67 35.48 -12.52
CA MET A 696 17.77 36.11 -13.22
C MET A 696 18.52 37.08 -12.31
N THR A 697 19.77 37.40 -12.68
CA THR A 697 20.54 38.49 -12.08
C THR A 697 20.27 39.78 -12.84
N TYR A 698 20.27 40.93 -12.17
CA TYR A 698 20.03 42.23 -12.78
C TYR A 698 20.95 42.48 -13.99
N LEU A 699 20.34 42.76 -15.16
CA LEU A 699 21.01 43.00 -16.44
C LEU A 699 21.89 41.86 -16.95
N ASP A 700 21.59 40.60 -16.63
CA ASP A 700 22.34 39.42 -17.14
C ASP A 700 21.96 39.02 -18.58
N GLY A 701 21.01 39.73 -19.22
CA GLY A 701 20.57 39.48 -20.59
C GLY A 701 19.54 38.34 -20.74
N SER A 702 19.11 37.76 -19.63
CA SER A 702 18.08 36.69 -19.65
C SER A 702 16.76 37.20 -20.23
N GLN A 703 16.06 36.31 -20.93
CA GLN A 703 14.78 36.59 -21.56
C GLN A 703 13.69 35.71 -20.97
N PHE A 704 12.54 36.27 -20.66
CA PHE A 704 11.35 35.50 -20.35
C PHE A 704 10.81 34.86 -21.63
N LYS A 705 10.49 33.56 -21.59
CA LYS A 705 10.09 32.75 -22.75
C LYS A 705 8.71 32.18 -22.57
N VAL A 706 7.89 32.28 -23.60
CA VAL A 706 6.54 31.69 -23.64
C VAL A 706 6.41 30.87 -24.90
N LYS A 707 5.90 29.65 -24.76
CA LYS A 707 5.65 28.75 -25.89
C LYS A 707 4.17 28.75 -26.23
N VAL A 708 3.87 28.90 -27.52
CA VAL A 708 2.53 28.80 -28.12
C VAL A 708 2.47 27.56 -29.02
N VAL A 709 1.43 26.77 -28.87
CA VAL A 709 1.12 25.64 -29.75
C VAL A 709 -0.29 25.83 -30.35
N ASP A 710 -0.57 25.18 -31.47
CA ASP A 710 -1.92 25.10 -32.04
C ASP A 710 -2.79 24.05 -31.29
N GLY A 711 -4.04 23.90 -31.73
CA GLY A 711 -4.96 22.90 -31.17
C GLY A 711 -4.52 21.45 -31.38
N GLN A 712 -3.54 21.16 -32.20
CA GLN A 712 -2.93 19.87 -32.45
C GLN A 712 -1.63 19.66 -31.65
N GLY A 713 -1.18 20.70 -30.93
CA GLY A 713 0.05 20.68 -30.15
C GLY A 713 1.32 21.03 -30.94
N ASN A 714 1.20 21.42 -32.20
CA ASN A 714 2.34 21.86 -33.00
C ASN A 714 2.76 23.31 -32.64
N PRO A 715 4.05 23.63 -32.67
CA PRO A 715 4.52 25.00 -32.48
C PRO A 715 3.81 25.96 -33.42
N LYS A 716 3.34 27.09 -32.89
CA LYS A 716 2.65 28.10 -33.68
C LYS A 716 3.58 29.29 -33.97
N ASP A 717 4.03 29.37 -35.20
CA ASP A 717 4.96 30.37 -35.68
C ASP A 717 4.25 31.70 -36.04
N ASN A 718 4.98 32.79 -35.95
CA ASN A 718 4.57 34.14 -36.39
C ASN A 718 3.24 34.63 -35.77
N VAL A 719 2.96 34.27 -34.50
CA VAL A 719 1.79 34.79 -33.77
C VAL A 719 2.21 35.77 -32.68
N SER A 720 1.38 36.80 -32.45
CA SER A 720 1.65 37.82 -31.43
C SER A 720 1.22 37.36 -30.05
N VAL A 721 2.15 37.36 -29.08
CA VAL A 721 1.91 37.16 -27.65
C VAL A 721 1.99 38.51 -26.96
N ARG A 722 0.99 38.82 -26.14
CA ARG A 722 0.94 40.01 -25.31
C ARG A 722 1.43 39.71 -23.91
N PHE A 723 2.44 40.42 -23.43
CA PHE A 723 2.95 40.35 -22.07
C PHE A 723 2.49 41.58 -21.29
N ASN A 724 2.13 41.37 -20.02
CA ASN A 724 1.83 42.45 -19.07
C ASN A 724 2.74 42.28 -17.83
N ILE A 725 3.54 43.31 -17.54
CA ILE A 725 4.30 43.43 -16.29
C ILE A 725 4.01 44.81 -15.69
N ASN A 726 3.52 44.86 -14.45
CA ASN A 726 3.21 46.12 -13.76
C ASN A 726 2.29 47.06 -14.54
N GLY A 727 1.35 46.51 -15.33
CA GLY A 727 0.43 47.29 -16.14
C GLY A 727 1.01 47.79 -17.49
N VAL A 728 2.28 47.52 -17.78
CA VAL A 728 2.91 47.80 -19.06
C VAL A 728 2.79 46.62 -19.99
N PHE A 729 2.34 46.87 -21.21
CA PHE A 729 2.09 45.83 -22.21
C PHE A 729 3.17 45.80 -23.29
N TYR A 730 3.62 44.60 -23.64
CA TYR A 730 4.60 44.34 -24.69
C TYR A 730 4.08 43.25 -25.62
N ASN A 731 4.16 43.47 -26.93
CA ASN A 731 3.85 42.43 -27.91
C ASN A 731 5.15 41.84 -28.47
N ARG A 732 5.21 40.52 -28.57
CA ARG A 732 6.33 39.80 -29.21
C ARG A 732 5.78 38.68 -30.07
N THR A 733 6.43 38.47 -31.21
CA THR A 733 6.05 37.45 -32.18
C THR A 733 6.80 36.13 -31.86
N THR A 734 6.14 35.02 -32.01
CA THR A 734 6.75 33.69 -31.85
C THR A 734 7.67 33.39 -33.05
N ASP A 735 8.74 32.65 -32.76
CA ASP A 735 9.62 32.04 -33.77
C ASP A 735 9.06 30.71 -34.31
N ALA A 736 9.78 30.07 -35.25
CA ALA A 736 9.41 28.78 -35.86
C ALA A 736 9.24 27.63 -34.83
N SER A 737 9.81 27.76 -33.63
CA SER A 737 9.61 26.83 -32.52
C SER A 737 8.39 27.16 -31.64
N GLY A 738 7.62 28.20 -32.01
CA GLY A 738 6.47 28.70 -31.28
C GLY A 738 6.84 29.49 -30.03
N VAL A 739 8.06 30.04 -29.92
CA VAL A 739 8.53 30.71 -28.70
C VAL A 739 8.59 32.23 -28.92
N ALA A 740 7.84 32.98 -28.09
CA ALA A 740 7.98 34.41 -27.94
C ALA A 740 8.91 34.78 -26.78
N ARG A 741 9.77 35.80 -26.96
CA ARG A 741 10.77 36.18 -25.96
C ARG A 741 10.62 37.66 -25.58
N LEU A 742 10.73 37.95 -24.27
CA LEU A 742 10.73 39.30 -23.74
C LEU A 742 12.00 39.55 -22.93
N ASN A 743 12.77 40.57 -23.30
CA ASN A 743 13.89 41.03 -22.49
C ASN A 743 13.38 41.65 -21.20
N ILE A 744 13.99 41.30 -20.10
CA ILE A 744 13.63 41.80 -18.77
C ILE A 744 14.70 42.76 -18.28
N ASN A 745 14.33 44.05 -18.19
CA ASN A 745 15.22 45.15 -17.77
C ASN A 745 14.62 45.86 -16.54
N LEU A 746 14.09 45.13 -15.60
CA LEU A 746 13.51 45.66 -14.37
C LEU A 746 14.54 45.63 -13.22
N MET A 747 14.36 46.49 -12.22
CA MET A 747 15.21 46.52 -11.01
C MET A 747 15.11 45.21 -10.22
N PRO A 748 16.08 44.91 -9.36
CA PRO A 748 15.98 43.76 -8.45
C PRO A 748 14.67 43.74 -7.67
N GLY A 749 14.00 42.54 -7.61
CA GLY A 749 12.69 42.36 -6.98
C GLY A 749 11.90 41.22 -7.61
N GLU A 750 10.69 41.02 -7.13
CA GLU A 750 9.74 40.00 -7.67
C GLU A 750 8.62 40.70 -8.44
N TYR A 751 8.34 40.16 -9.61
CA TYR A 751 7.34 40.70 -10.55
C TYR A 751 6.44 39.59 -11.06
N ILE A 752 5.16 39.90 -11.24
CA ILE A 752 4.22 39.01 -11.92
C ILE A 752 4.16 39.42 -13.38
N ILE A 753 4.46 38.48 -14.28
CA ILE A 753 4.24 38.63 -15.70
C ILE A 753 3.03 37.81 -16.13
N THR A 754 2.09 38.43 -16.83
CA THR A 754 0.97 37.72 -17.45
C THR A 754 1.17 37.73 -18.96
N SER A 755 1.19 36.53 -19.54
CA SER A 755 1.26 36.32 -20.98
C SER A 755 -0.11 35.94 -21.51
N GLU A 756 -0.48 36.49 -22.63
CA GLU A 756 -1.80 36.32 -23.27
C GLU A 756 -1.63 35.99 -24.75
N TYR A 757 -2.37 34.99 -25.19
CA TYR A 757 -2.51 34.62 -26.60
C TYR A 757 -3.95 34.19 -26.87
N GLU A 758 -4.66 34.87 -27.76
CA GLU A 758 -6.11 34.70 -27.96
C GLU A 758 -6.87 34.80 -26.62
N THR A 759 -7.54 33.69 -26.20
CA THR A 759 -8.24 33.63 -24.91
C THR A 759 -7.42 32.96 -23.82
N ALA A 760 -6.23 32.42 -24.15
CA ALA A 760 -5.34 31.77 -23.20
C ALA A 760 -4.50 32.78 -22.42
N ARG A 761 -4.37 32.56 -21.12
CA ARG A 761 -3.55 33.38 -20.23
C ARG A 761 -2.74 32.49 -19.29
N VAL A 762 -1.49 32.91 -19.02
CA VAL A 762 -0.64 32.31 -18.00
C VAL A 762 0.11 33.40 -17.25
N SER A 763 0.16 33.30 -15.93
CA SER A 763 0.90 34.21 -15.07
C SER A 763 2.06 33.49 -14.41
N ASN A 764 3.22 34.11 -14.42
CA ASN A 764 4.46 33.56 -13.85
C ASN A 764 5.16 34.61 -12.98
N ILE A 765 6.07 34.14 -12.13
CA ILE A 765 6.91 35.00 -11.28
C ILE A 765 8.26 35.17 -11.94
N ILE A 766 8.73 36.42 -12.01
CA ILE A 766 10.11 36.79 -12.37
C ILE A 766 10.78 37.31 -11.11
N THR A 767 11.83 36.59 -10.64
CA THR A 767 12.68 37.03 -9.54
C THR A 767 13.99 37.55 -10.07
N ILE A 768 14.28 38.82 -9.83
CA ILE A 768 15.52 39.48 -10.24
C ILE A 768 16.37 39.72 -8.99
N MET A 769 17.55 39.11 -8.98
CA MET A 769 18.54 39.28 -7.92
C MET A 769 19.44 40.46 -8.20
N ALA A 770 19.90 41.15 -7.14
CA ALA A 770 20.90 42.19 -7.29
C ALA A 770 22.19 41.59 -7.93
N LYS A 771 22.90 42.43 -8.69
CA LYS A 771 24.24 42.07 -9.16
C LYS A 771 25.22 42.44 -8.05
N ASP A 772 26.02 41.46 -7.59
CA ASP A 772 27.07 41.67 -6.59
C ASP A 772 28.10 42.69 -7.06
#